data_baa3db0d5502782e54bc5ba4aa99df89
#
_entry.id   baa3db0d5502782e54bc5ba4aa99df89
#
_cell.length_a   1.000
_cell.length_b   1.000
_cell.length_c   1.000
_cell.angle_alpha   90.00
_cell.angle_beta   90.00
_cell.angle_gamma   90.00
#
_symmetry.space_group_name_H-M   'P 1'
#
loop_
_entity.id
_entity.type
_entity.pdbx_description
1 polymer ?
#
loop_
_entity_poly.entity_id
_entity_poly.type
_entity_poly.pdbx_seq_one_letter_code
_entity_poly.pdbx_strand_id
1 'polypeptide(L)'
;MKKLLSYLCVQSTYRLLTFSLLAYFLISCTPITPFSLHWEFGSNDVEPGICEAYLTLTNTSDQELTHEGWTLYFNLMSLHPIYTEGDALRETEIQASWHSIEPTQTFAPLAPGESRTYTLRYKGSAIRENIHPEGFFLVNTKPSTLNSKPITIPCTYAPYTRPEQMKRGIVTWEKTPYADGAYVFDYVEGVLGDKAMRRLGDKVIGRLGDEAKEVQPLLPQPKQMIYADGVCEVAKAEIISRTDANMVKEGYTMIISPDTIRIEASDEAGVFYAKQTLKQWGDTIPCGRVTDYPDLQHRGIMLDVVRNYYPVDSIYRILDMMAYHKLNVLHFHLSDDEAWRLEIPGLPQLTEIGSKRGYTTDESDCLLPMYCGGWDAEAPTTANGYITREKYIELLKYAGERHIRVIPEIDMPGHMRAAKKAMGKLLTDSAFDARVYKSAQNYTDNVIDVSKPYAVEFINHVVTEIVKMHEEAGHPLTIFNIGGDEVPKGALTKEEHQAFIDAVLEILKRYNLQPMGWEEIDHFCQPESGAICYAWLNSESKPMQLAEAGYQVVIATASHLYFDFAYCNHHEEKGLSWGGYTDEYRSFDWQPAQHPNIIGMNAQLWGEVIRSFSQVEWQIYPKIYGLAERAWNNRSSLTLSEYNHLVYKEFLPQLAASGRNFHIQQPGIRQVATENEQLQLDKSHVLIEMNKVMEGGEIWYCLDDGDWMVYNTTTAIPAKTQIVKAKVHYLGKESNITWLWLEDAYEIDSEATEANAGATF
;
A
#
# COMPACT_ATOMS: atom_id res chain seq x y z
N MET A 1 58.06 20.02 28.27
CA MET A 1 57.43 19.64 27.02
C MET A 1 57.64 18.17 26.61
N LYS A 2 58.84 17.62 26.66
CA LYS A 2 59.07 16.18 26.30
C LYS A 2 58.41 15.15 27.23
N LYS A 3 58.22 15.44 28.54
CA LYS A 3 57.53 14.53 29.46
C LYS A 3 55.99 14.61 29.38
N LEU A 4 55.41 15.70 28.82
CA LEU A 4 53.95 15.81 28.58
C LEU A 4 53.51 15.10 27.30
N LEU A 5 54.37 15.08 26.30
CA LEU A 5 54.13 14.35 25.03
C LEU A 5 54.19 12.83 25.18
N SER A 6 55.04 12.30 26.08
CA SER A 6 55.09 10.86 26.36
C SER A 6 53.84 10.38 27.15
N TYR A 7 53.27 11.23 28.01
CA TYR A 7 52.06 10.88 28.78
C TYR A 7 50.79 10.88 27.90
N LEU A 8 50.74 11.79 26.92
CA LEU A 8 49.63 11.84 25.96
C LEU A 8 49.66 10.69 24.92
N CYS A 9 50.87 10.25 24.51
CA CYS A 9 50.98 9.11 23.61
C CYS A 9 50.64 7.77 24.29
N VAL A 10 50.94 7.60 25.57
CA VAL A 10 50.60 6.37 26.31
C VAL A 10 49.11 6.28 26.59
N GLN A 11 48.43 7.42 26.91
CA GLN A 11 46.99 7.42 27.09
C GLN A 11 46.22 7.23 25.77
N SER A 12 46.74 7.72 24.64
CA SER A 12 46.16 7.51 23.32
C SER A 12 46.25 6.05 22.87
N THR A 13 47.41 5.39 23.14
CA THR A 13 47.60 3.97 22.81
C THR A 13 46.74 3.04 23.67
N TYR A 14 46.57 3.35 24.96
CA TYR A 14 45.66 2.58 25.83
C TYR A 14 44.17 2.77 25.45
N ARG A 15 43.78 3.97 25.03
CA ARG A 15 42.41 4.19 24.52
C ARG A 15 42.15 3.50 23.18
N LEU A 16 43.11 3.46 22.28
CA LEU A 16 43.02 2.72 21.02
C LEU A 16 43.02 1.19 21.24
N LEU A 17 43.80 0.66 22.18
CA LEU A 17 43.81 -0.76 22.53
C LEU A 17 42.52 -1.18 23.27
N THR A 18 41.95 -0.33 24.16
CA THR A 18 40.68 -0.60 24.81
C THR A 18 39.48 -0.47 23.84
N PHE A 19 39.51 0.47 22.88
CA PHE A 19 38.49 0.54 21.82
C PHE A 19 38.62 -0.64 20.85
N SER A 20 39.82 -1.08 20.50
CA SER A 20 40.03 -2.27 19.64
C SER A 20 39.65 -3.58 20.35
N LEU A 21 39.91 -3.70 21.65
CA LEU A 21 39.44 -4.86 22.43
C LEU A 21 37.89 -4.82 22.66
N LEU A 22 37.31 -3.64 22.93
CA LEU A 22 35.84 -3.51 23.00
C LEU A 22 35.19 -3.77 21.64
N ALA A 23 35.77 -3.28 20.55
CA ALA A 23 35.29 -3.58 19.20
C ALA A 23 35.43 -5.08 18.84
N TYR A 24 36.51 -5.74 19.30
CA TYR A 24 36.69 -7.19 19.12
C TYR A 24 35.75 -8.01 20.01
N PHE A 25 35.41 -7.54 21.21
CA PHE A 25 34.38 -8.16 22.06
C PHE A 25 32.94 -7.87 21.57
N LEU A 26 32.69 -6.77 20.86
CA LEU A 26 31.39 -6.47 20.24
C LEU A 26 31.17 -7.21 18.91
N ILE A 27 32.26 -7.70 18.25
CA ILE A 27 32.15 -8.50 17.02
C ILE A 27 31.92 -9.99 17.32
N SER A 28 32.04 -10.45 18.57
CA SER A 28 31.99 -11.88 18.91
C SER A 28 30.72 -12.34 19.66
N CYS A 29 29.60 -11.60 19.60
CA CYS A 29 28.31 -12.04 20.15
C CYS A 29 27.17 -11.92 19.15
N THR A 30 27.37 -12.25 17.88
CA THR A 30 26.25 -12.73 17.07
C THR A 30 25.89 -14.11 17.62
N PRO A 31 24.66 -14.35 18.05
CA PRO A 31 24.25 -15.69 18.45
C PRO A 31 24.55 -16.64 17.29
N ILE A 32 25.31 -17.70 17.55
CA ILE A 32 25.59 -18.74 16.56
C ILE A 32 24.24 -19.35 16.20
N THR A 33 23.73 -19.05 14.99
CA THR A 33 22.50 -19.65 14.49
C THR A 33 22.78 -21.12 14.18
N PRO A 34 21.92 -22.06 14.53
CA PRO A 34 22.16 -23.49 14.28
C PRO A 34 22.18 -23.82 12.78
N PHE A 35 21.50 -23.04 11.97
CA PHE A 35 21.50 -23.13 10.50
C PHE A 35 21.16 -21.79 9.87
N SER A 36 21.42 -21.65 8.58
CA SER A 36 20.93 -20.58 7.72
C SER A 36 20.04 -21.13 6.62
N LEU A 37 19.23 -20.25 6.03
CA LEU A 37 18.27 -20.58 4.99
C LEU A 37 18.61 -19.86 3.70
N HIS A 38 18.29 -20.53 2.59
CA HIS A 38 18.17 -19.90 1.27
C HIS A 38 16.86 -20.33 0.66
N TRP A 39 16.06 -19.34 0.24
CA TRP A 39 14.78 -19.53 -0.41
C TRP A 39 14.90 -19.20 -1.88
N GLU A 40 14.44 -20.10 -2.73
CA GLU A 40 14.31 -19.91 -4.17
C GLU A 40 12.88 -20.28 -4.58
N PHE A 41 12.17 -19.35 -5.20
CA PHE A 41 10.89 -19.70 -5.82
C PHE A 41 11.14 -20.47 -7.10
N GLY A 42 10.51 -21.63 -7.27
CA GLY A 42 10.75 -22.54 -8.38
C GLY A 42 9.90 -22.21 -9.61
N SER A 43 8.61 -22.44 -9.49
CA SER A 43 7.66 -22.27 -10.60
C SER A 43 6.24 -22.02 -10.09
N ASN A 44 5.46 -21.23 -10.83
CA ASN A 44 4.04 -21.03 -10.58
C ASN A 44 3.14 -22.10 -11.22
N ASP A 45 3.67 -22.97 -12.06
CA ASP A 45 2.90 -23.86 -12.95
C ASP A 45 3.46 -25.30 -12.96
N VAL A 46 3.75 -25.90 -11.81
CA VAL A 46 4.10 -27.34 -11.78
C VAL A 46 2.88 -28.24 -12.06
N GLU A 47 1.71 -27.80 -11.61
CA GLU A 47 0.39 -28.35 -11.91
C GLU A 47 -0.61 -27.17 -11.84
N PRO A 48 -1.81 -27.27 -12.44
CA PRO A 48 -2.81 -26.22 -12.39
C PRO A 48 -3.11 -25.75 -10.95
N GLY A 49 -2.76 -24.49 -10.63
CA GLY A 49 -2.95 -23.88 -9.30
C GLY A 49 -1.97 -24.36 -8.23
N ILE A 50 -0.91 -25.07 -8.63
CA ILE A 50 0.15 -25.54 -7.74
C ILE A 50 1.47 -24.89 -8.13
N CYS A 51 2.10 -24.23 -7.18
CA CYS A 51 3.45 -23.70 -7.30
C CYS A 51 4.42 -24.46 -6.39
N GLU A 52 5.71 -24.30 -6.66
CA GLU A 52 6.75 -24.88 -5.83
C GLU A 52 7.88 -23.89 -5.53
N ALA A 53 8.52 -24.11 -4.41
CA ALA A 53 9.71 -23.37 -3.97
C ALA A 53 10.75 -24.33 -3.38
N TYR A 54 11.98 -23.88 -3.33
CA TYR A 54 13.13 -24.65 -2.82
C TYR A 54 13.67 -23.98 -1.57
N LEU A 55 13.66 -24.69 -0.45
CA LEU A 55 14.24 -24.25 0.81
C LEU A 55 15.54 -25.01 1.08
N THR A 56 16.66 -24.31 1.01
CA THR A 56 17.96 -24.88 1.35
C THR A 56 18.32 -24.56 2.79
N LEU A 57 18.51 -25.60 3.61
CA LEU A 57 19.03 -25.50 4.97
C LEU A 57 20.54 -25.77 4.93
N THR A 58 21.33 -24.89 5.52
CA THR A 58 22.78 -25.08 5.73
C THR A 58 23.05 -25.15 7.22
N ASN A 59 23.54 -26.29 7.72
CA ASN A 59 23.92 -26.43 9.12
C ASN A 59 25.17 -25.58 9.41
N THR A 60 25.01 -24.50 10.17
CA THR A 60 26.09 -23.57 10.54
C THR A 60 26.65 -23.83 11.93
N SER A 61 26.13 -24.84 12.64
CA SER A 61 26.60 -25.24 13.95
C SER A 61 27.77 -26.26 13.89
N ASP A 62 28.34 -26.56 15.04
CA ASP A 62 29.36 -27.61 15.21
C ASP A 62 28.74 -28.98 15.57
N GLN A 63 27.40 -29.07 15.61
CA GLN A 63 26.65 -30.28 15.93
C GLN A 63 25.85 -30.75 14.73
N GLU A 64 25.59 -32.03 14.66
CA GLU A 64 24.64 -32.58 13.67
C GLU A 64 23.23 -32.06 13.90
N LEU A 65 22.58 -31.55 12.86
CA LEU A 65 21.18 -31.12 12.87
C LEU A 65 20.29 -32.34 12.58
N THR A 66 19.53 -32.78 13.58
CA THR A 66 18.66 -33.94 13.47
C THR A 66 17.18 -33.53 13.30
N HIS A 67 16.31 -34.52 13.11
CA HIS A 67 14.85 -34.30 12.99
C HIS A 67 14.16 -33.96 14.32
N GLU A 68 14.88 -33.86 15.43
CA GLU A 68 14.27 -33.64 16.74
C GLU A 68 14.62 -32.29 17.35
N GLY A 69 13.65 -31.74 18.05
CA GLY A 69 13.87 -30.67 19.01
C GLY A 69 13.89 -29.27 18.48
N TRP A 70 13.33 -29.02 17.28
CA TRP A 70 13.18 -27.68 16.75
C TRP A 70 11.94 -27.52 15.86
N THR A 71 11.38 -26.32 15.88
CA THR A 71 10.34 -25.87 14.98
C THR A 71 10.76 -24.50 14.42
N LEU A 72 10.69 -24.35 13.12
CA LEU A 72 10.98 -23.10 12.41
C LEU A 72 9.65 -22.38 12.16
N TYR A 73 9.56 -21.10 12.55
CA TYR A 73 8.38 -20.25 12.31
C TYR A 73 8.72 -19.11 11.36
N PHE A 74 7.73 -18.67 10.60
CA PHE A 74 7.87 -17.57 9.63
C PHE A 74 6.49 -17.05 9.18
N ASN A 75 6.50 -15.97 8.41
CA ASN A 75 5.29 -15.43 7.77
C ASN A 75 5.34 -15.71 6.26
N LEU A 76 4.22 -16.18 5.71
CA LEU A 76 4.03 -16.40 4.28
C LEU A 76 2.59 -16.07 3.91
N MET A 77 2.41 -15.15 2.93
CA MET A 77 1.08 -14.73 2.48
C MET A 77 0.64 -15.48 1.23
N SER A 78 -0.66 -15.74 1.11
CA SER A 78 -1.31 -16.19 -0.13
C SER A 78 -0.87 -17.55 -0.68
N LEU A 79 -0.03 -18.29 0.03
CA LEU A 79 0.41 -19.64 -0.33
C LEU A 79 -0.01 -20.64 0.75
N HIS A 80 -0.74 -21.68 0.34
CA HIS A 80 -1.25 -22.70 1.25
C HIS A 80 -0.44 -23.98 1.08
N PRO A 81 0.29 -24.43 2.12
CA PRO A 81 1.22 -25.55 2.01
C PRO A 81 0.50 -26.89 1.70
N ILE A 82 1.15 -27.70 0.89
CA ILE A 82 0.74 -29.05 0.56
C ILE A 82 1.79 -30.01 1.13
N TYR A 83 1.40 -30.79 2.12
CA TYR A 83 2.24 -31.85 2.68
C TYR A 83 1.91 -33.20 2.03
N THR A 84 2.96 -33.92 1.64
CA THR A 84 2.85 -35.31 1.14
C THR A 84 3.51 -36.26 2.15
N GLU A 85 2.89 -37.40 2.42
CA GLU A 85 3.47 -38.41 3.31
C GLU A 85 4.85 -38.86 2.76
N GLY A 86 5.87 -38.75 3.61
CA GLY A 86 7.26 -39.02 3.24
C GLY A 86 8.12 -37.77 3.00
N ASP A 87 7.52 -36.59 2.95
CA ASP A 87 8.29 -35.34 2.90
C ASP A 87 9.15 -35.18 4.17
N ALA A 88 10.39 -34.72 3.99
CA ALA A 88 11.33 -34.53 5.10
C ALA A 88 10.96 -33.35 6.02
N LEU A 89 10.26 -32.36 5.48
CA LEU A 89 9.75 -31.20 6.21
C LEU A 89 8.23 -31.15 6.09
N ARG A 90 7.56 -30.85 7.21
CA ARG A 90 6.13 -30.58 7.23
C ARG A 90 5.91 -29.10 7.51
N GLU A 91 5.35 -28.41 6.53
CA GLU A 91 4.87 -27.05 6.72
C GLU A 91 3.39 -27.06 7.13
N THR A 92 3.04 -26.17 8.06
CA THR A 92 1.67 -25.97 8.56
C THR A 92 1.35 -24.48 8.55
N GLU A 93 0.26 -24.08 7.88
CA GLU A 93 -0.37 -22.79 8.07
C GLU A 93 -1.10 -22.79 9.41
N ILE A 94 -0.62 -22.00 10.35
CA ILE A 94 -1.17 -21.97 11.72
C ILE A 94 -2.39 -21.05 11.74
N GLN A 95 -2.21 -19.81 11.29
CA GLN A 95 -3.28 -18.82 11.20
C GLN A 95 -2.82 -17.63 10.32
N ALA A 96 -3.67 -17.15 9.44
CA ALA A 96 -3.38 -16.05 8.52
C ALA A 96 -2.05 -16.25 7.77
N SER A 97 -1.08 -15.35 7.95
CA SER A 97 0.25 -15.46 7.34
C SER A 97 1.25 -16.26 8.18
N TRP A 98 0.88 -16.75 9.34
CA TRP A 98 1.84 -17.40 10.24
C TRP A 98 1.92 -18.91 10.00
N HIS A 99 3.16 -19.36 9.73
CA HIS A 99 3.47 -20.73 9.36
C HIS A 99 4.53 -21.33 10.28
N SER A 100 4.57 -22.66 10.33
CA SER A 100 5.65 -23.42 10.93
C SER A 100 6.15 -24.51 10.00
N ILE A 101 7.43 -24.84 10.12
CA ILE A 101 8.05 -26.02 9.52
C ILE A 101 8.63 -26.88 10.62
N GLU A 102 8.26 -28.17 10.60
CA GLU A 102 8.81 -29.20 11.46
C GLU A 102 9.48 -30.30 10.64
N PRO A 103 10.66 -30.79 11.07
CA PRO A 103 11.26 -31.95 10.45
C PRO A 103 10.47 -33.22 10.77
N THR A 104 10.32 -34.09 9.79
CA THR A 104 9.65 -35.39 9.94
C THR A 104 10.65 -36.51 10.24
N GLN A 105 10.17 -37.74 10.46
CA GLN A 105 11.03 -38.91 10.64
C GLN A 105 11.88 -39.24 9.42
N THR A 106 11.54 -38.72 8.24
CA THR A 106 12.30 -38.89 6.99
C THR A 106 13.38 -37.84 6.80
N PHE A 107 13.46 -36.85 7.70
CA PHE A 107 14.52 -35.85 7.68
C PHE A 107 15.87 -36.50 7.99
N ALA A 108 16.71 -36.65 7.00
CA ALA A 108 18.06 -37.17 7.19
C ALA A 108 18.93 -36.10 7.87
N PRO A 109 19.72 -36.48 8.91
CA PRO A 109 20.56 -35.54 9.63
C PRO A 109 21.52 -34.77 8.70
N LEU A 110 21.85 -33.53 9.06
CA LEU A 110 22.81 -32.67 8.36
C LEU A 110 24.07 -32.52 9.22
N ALA A 111 25.22 -32.95 8.69
CA ALA A 111 26.49 -32.73 9.35
C ALA A 111 26.87 -31.22 9.41
N PRO A 112 27.78 -30.80 10.31
CA PRO A 112 28.28 -29.44 10.32
C PRO A 112 28.81 -28.99 8.94
N GLY A 113 28.31 -27.84 8.45
CA GLY A 113 28.64 -27.29 7.13
C GLY A 113 27.87 -27.95 5.96
N GLU A 114 27.07 -28.97 6.17
CA GLU A 114 26.28 -29.61 5.12
C GLU A 114 25.08 -28.72 4.76
N SER A 115 24.75 -28.70 3.47
CA SER A 115 23.54 -28.04 2.94
C SER A 115 22.64 -29.06 2.26
N ARG A 116 21.33 -28.88 2.39
CA ARG A 116 20.33 -29.70 1.68
C ARG A 116 19.12 -28.88 1.27
N THR A 117 18.69 -29.08 0.04
CA THR A 117 17.52 -28.41 -0.54
C THR A 117 16.30 -29.31 -0.44
N TYR A 118 15.20 -28.72 0.00
CA TYR A 118 13.87 -29.36 0.12
C TYR A 118 12.90 -28.64 -0.81
N THR A 119 12.09 -29.41 -1.51
CA THR A 119 10.99 -28.87 -2.32
C THR A 119 9.77 -28.70 -1.46
N LEU A 120 9.19 -27.50 -1.47
CA LEU A 120 7.94 -27.15 -0.82
C LEU A 120 6.90 -26.85 -1.91
N ARG A 121 5.68 -27.34 -1.73
CA ARG A 121 4.57 -27.17 -2.67
C ARG A 121 3.43 -26.42 -2.04
N TYR A 122 2.78 -25.57 -2.82
CA TYR A 122 1.69 -24.71 -2.36
C TYR A 122 0.53 -24.67 -3.35
N LYS A 123 -0.69 -24.54 -2.84
CA LYS A 123 -1.81 -24.01 -3.62
C LYS A 123 -1.67 -22.51 -3.68
N GLY A 124 -1.88 -21.93 -4.85
CA GLY A 124 -1.73 -20.49 -5.07
C GLY A 124 -0.66 -20.17 -6.11
N SER A 125 -0.28 -18.91 -6.18
CA SER A 125 0.81 -18.44 -7.04
C SER A 125 1.57 -17.29 -6.37
N ALA A 126 2.87 -17.21 -6.60
CA ALA A 126 3.77 -16.22 -6.01
C ALA A 126 4.58 -15.52 -7.09
N ILE A 127 3.94 -14.65 -7.85
CA ILE A 127 4.61 -13.90 -8.92
C ILE A 127 5.38 -12.68 -8.44
N ARG A 128 5.18 -12.25 -7.18
CA ARG A 128 5.84 -11.08 -6.60
C ARG A 128 6.76 -11.46 -5.47
N GLU A 129 7.94 -10.86 -5.45
CA GLU A 129 8.97 -11.09 -4.42
C GLU A 129 8.56 -10.57 -3.03
N ASN A 130 7.63 -9.62 -2.95
CA ASN A 130 7.13 -9.10 -1.67
C ASN A 130 6.24 -10.09 -0.88
N ILE A 131 5.91 -11.24 -1.46
CA ILE A 131 5.20 -12.34 -0.79
C ILE A 131 6.11 -13.51 -0.43
N HIS A 132 7.43 -13.36 -0.53
CA HIS A 132 8.38 -14.33 -0.02
C HIS A 132 8.17 -14.56 1.47
N PRO A 133 8.50 -15.77 2.00
CA PRO A 133 8.44 -16.02 3.42
C PRO A 133 9.44 -15.13 4.17
N GLU A 134 9.05 -14.58 5.30
CA GLU A 134 9.86 -13.64 6.07
C GLU A 134 9.76 -13.87 7.57
N GLY A 135 10.69 -13.25 8.32
CA GLY A 135 10.65 -13.26 9.77
C GLY A 135 10.98 -14.62 10.38
N PHE A 136 11.86 -15.40 9.75
CA PHE A 136 12.23 -16.74 10.22
C PHE A 136 12.86 -16.72 11.61
N PHE A 137 12.33 -17.56 12.50
CA PHE A 137 12.92 -17.83 13.79
C PHE A 137 12.70 -19.27 14.21
N LEU A 138 13.64 -19.77 15.02
CA LEU A 138 13.66 -21.13 15.55
C LEU A 138 13.23 -21.15 17.00
N VAL A 139 12.38 -22.11 17.33
CA VAL A 139 12.04 -22.45 18.71
C VAL A 139 12.57 -23.85 19.02
N ASN A 140 13.33 -23.97 20.11
CA ASN A 140 13.80 -25.25 20.59
C ASN A 140 12.67 -25.96 21.36
N THR A 141 12.31 -27.17 20.94
CA THR A 141 11.23 -27.97 21.52
C THR A 141 11.72 -29.07 22.45
N LYS A 142 13.04 -29.22 22.67
CA LYS A 142 13.60 -30.17 23.62
C LYS A 142 13.25 -29.81 25.06
N PRO A 143 12.82 -30.77 25.91
CA PRO A 143 12.43 -30.48 27.29
C PRO A 143 13.49 -29.70 28.11
N SER A 144 14.75 -29.93 27.86
CA SER A 144 15.88 -29.24 28.53
C SER A 144 16.06 -27.78 28.09
N THR A 145 15.44 -27.35 26.99
CA THR A 145 15.57 -26.01 26.37
C THR A 145 14.23 -25.32 26.17
N LEU A 146 13.16 -25.86 26.70
CA LEU A 146 11.77 -25.41 26.50
C LEU A 146 11.54 -23.92 26.84
N ASN A 147 12.39 -23.32 27.67
CA ASN A 147 12.35 -21.92 28.07
C ASN A 147 13.47 -21.07 27.43
N SER A 148 14.17 -21.60 26.42
CA SER A 148 15.14 -20.78 25.69
C SER A 148 14.42 -19.80 24.80
N LYS A 149 14.95 -18.56 24.71
CA LYS A 149 14.44 -17.57 23.75
C LYS A 149 14.52 -18.10 22.32
N PRO A 150 13.56 -17.78 21.46
CA PRO A 150 13.66 -18.06 20.03
C PRO A 150 14.93 -17.45 19.42
N ILE A 151 15.39 -18.02 18.32
CA ILE A 151 16.60 -17.58 17.63
C ILE A 151 16.21 -17.13 16.23
N THR A 152 16.47 -15.88 15.87
CA THR A 152 16.26 -15.40 14.49
C THR A 152 17.18 -16.18 13.54
N ILE A 153 16.62 -16.71 12.47
CA ILE A 153 17.33 -17.48 11.44
C ILE A 153 17.49 -16.61 10.19
N PRO A 154 18.73 -16.39 9.72
CA PRO A 154 18.97 -15.62 8.50
C PRO A 154 18.48 -16.43 7.28
N CYS A 155 17.75 -15.75 6.39
CA CYS A 155 17.34 -16.27 5.09
C CYS A 155 17.83 -15.35 3.97
N THR A 156 18.39 -15.94 2.92
CA THR A 156 18.70 -15.24 1.68
C THR A 156 17.72 -15.67 0.60
N TYR A 157 17.47 -14.82 -0.40
CA TYR A 157 16.47 -15.06 -1.44
C TYR A 157 17.13 -15.02 -2.81
N ALA A 158 16.78 -16.00 -3.65
CA ALA A 158 17.14 -15.95 -5.06
C ALA A 158 16.19 -14.95 -5.78
N PRO A 159 16.72 -14.09 -6.65
CA PRO A 159 15.88 -13.24 -7.48
C PRO A 159 15.12 -14.09 -8.51
N TYR A 160 13.97 -13.58 -8.98
CA TYR A 160 13.27 -14.20 -10.10
C TYR A 160 14.05 -13.93 -11.40
N THR A 161 14.40 -14.98 -12.10
CA THR A 161 15.20 -14.89 -13.34
C THR A 161 14.67 -15.78 -14.46
N ARG A 162 13.62 -16.56 -14.21
CA ARG A 162 13.06 -17.53 -15.17
C ARG A 162 11.57 -17.26 -15.43
N PRO A 163 11.09 -17.47 -16.66
CA PRO A 163 9.67 -17.27 -17.01
C PRO A 163 8.70 -18.02 -16.08
N GLU A 164 9.04 -19.24 -15.68
CA GLU A 164 8.19 -20.09 -14.84
C GLU A 164 7.94 -19.50 -13.45
N GLN A 165 8.87 -18.70 -12.95
CA GLN A 165 8.73 -18.01 -11.65
C GLN A 165 7.74 -16.85 -11.75
N MET A 166 7.64 -16.22 -12.92
CA MET A 166 6.88 -14.99 -13.16
C MET A 166 5.51 -15.27 -13.79
N LYS A 167 5.34 -16.44 -14.45
CA LYS A 167 4.08 -16.82 -15.05
C LYS A 167 3.07 -17.15 -13.94
N ARG A 168 1.92 -16.50 -13.99
CA ARG A 168 0.81 -16.87 -13.14
C ARG A 168 0.08 -18.06 -13.73
N GLY A 169 -0.12 -19.10 -12.94
CA GLY A 169 -1.01 -20.20 -13.26
C GLY A 169 -2.43 -19.72 -13.60
N ILE A 170 -3.46 -20.30 -13.14
CA ILE A 170 -4.86 -20.06 -13.55
C ILE A 170 -5.41 -18.71 -13.03
N VAL A 171 -4.90 -17.55 -13.46
CA VAL A 171 -5.55 -16.25 -13.17
C VAL A 171 -6.12 -15.67 -14.46
N THR A 172 -7.41 -15.86 -14.63
CA THR A 172 -8.16 -15.56 -15.85
C THR A 172 -8.34 -14.09 -16.17
N TRP A 173 -8.10 -13.18 -15.21
CA TRP A 173 -8.28 -11.73 -15.39
C TRP A 173 -7.00 -10.99 -15.80
N GLU A 174 -5.84 -11.65 -15.75
CA GLU A 174 -4.58 -11.10 -16.24
C GLU A 174 -4.33 -11.58 -17.67
N LYS A 175 -4.52 -10.67 -18.63
CA LYS A 175 -4.39 -10.98 -20.05
C LYS A 175 -2.98 -10.83 -20.59
N THR A 176 -2.05 -10.27 -19.81
CA THR A 176 -0.75 -9.82 -20.32
C THR A 176 0.38 -10.54 -19.61
N PRO A 177 1.35 -11.09 -20.34
CA PRO A 177 2.65 -11.43 -19.76
C PRO A 177 3.25 -10.15 -19.16
N TYR A 178 3.34 -10.07 -17.86
CA TYR A 178 3.73 -8.85 -17.18
C TYR A 178 5.23 -8.55 -17.30
N ALA A 179 6.04 -9.57 -17.55
CA ALA A 179 7.49 -9.45 -17.56
C ALA A 179 8.04 -8.61 -18.72
N ASP A 180 7.33 -8.58 -19.86
CA ASP A 180 7.71 -7.81 -21.04
C ASP A 180 7.16 -6.38 -21.07
N GLY A 181 6.29 -6.02 -20.11
CA GLY A 181 5.65 -4.72 -20.04
C GLY A 181 4.72 -4.41 -21.21
N ALA A 182 4.08 -5.41 -21.78
CA ALA A 182 3.20 -5.26 -22.95
C ALA A 182 2.08 -4.23 -22.76
N TYR A 183 1.57 -4.06 -21.51
CA TYR A 183 0.57 -3.05 -21.18
C TYR A 183 1.03 -1.61 -21.50
N VAL A 184 2.35 -1.35 -21.49
CA VAL A 184 2.91 -0.02 -21.83
C VAL A 184 2.57 0.36 -23.27
N PHE A 185 2.61 -0.60 -24.19
CA PHE A 185 2.24 -0.37 -25.59
C PHE A 185 0.75 -0.10 -25.73
N ASP A 186 -0.09 -0.79 -24.96
CA ASP A 186 -1.53 -0.53 -24.92
C ASP A 186 -1.82 0.90 -24.47
N TYR A 187 -1.11 1.41 -23.45
CA TYR A 187 -1.23 2.79 -23.01
C TYR A 187 -0.74 3.77 -24.08
N VAL A 188 0.44 3.57 -24.63
CA VAL A 188 1.02 4.49 -25.63
C VAL A 188 0.20 4.51 -26.91
N GLU A 189 -0.23 3.38 -27.41
CA GLU A 189 -0.98 3.26 -28.66
C GLU A 189 -2.49 3.52 -28.48
N GLY A 190 -3.06 3.08 -27.37
CA GLY A 190 -4.49 3.12 -27.12
C GLY A 190 -4.95 4.39 -26.40
N VAL A 191 -4.19 4.85 -25.44
CA VAL A 191 -4.60 5.92 -24.50
C VAL A 191 -3.88 7.23 -24.78
N LEU A 192 -2.57 7.21 -25.03
CA LEU A 192 -1.78 8.41 -25.34
C LEU A 192 -1.61 8.68 -26.82
N GLY A 193 -1.93 7.72 -27.68
CA GLY A 193 -1.76 7.84 -29.14
C GLY A 193 -2.96 8.45 -29.87
N ASP A 194 -2.79 8.70 -31.19
CA ASP A 194 -3.79 9.31 -32.09
C ASP A 194 -5.17 8.60 -32.09
N LYS A 195 -5.22 7.31 -31.69
CA LYS A 195 -6.49 6.57 -31.59
C LYS A 195 -7.34 7.01 -30.40
N ALA A 196 -6.71 7.42 -29.29
CA ALA A 196 -7.42 8.02 -28.15
C ALA A 196 -7.94 9.41 -28.51
N MET A 197 -7.17 10.19 -29.25
CA MET A 197 -7.61 11.48 -29.82
C MET A 197 -8.82 11.31 -30.74
N ARG A 198 -8.91 10.21 -31.51
CA ARG A 198 -10.07 9.94 -32.40
C ARG A 198 -11.33 9.49 -31.63
N ARG A 199 -11.20 8.75 -30.51
CA ARG A 199 -12.35 8.41 -29.65
C ARG A 199 -12.89 9.63 -28.87
N LEU A 200 -12.01 10.57 -28.55
CA LEU A 200 -12.38 11.88 -27.99
C LEU A 200 -12.86 12.87 -29.08
N GLY A 201 -12.37 12.72 -30.31
CA GLY A 201 -12.68 13.59 -31.46
C GLY A 201 -14.16 13.68 -31.81
N ASP A 202 -14.93 12.61 -31.67
CA ASP A 202 -16.39 12.63 -31.88
C ASP A 202 -17.16 13.40 -30.81
N LYS A 203 -16.52 13.70 -29.63
CA LYS A 203 -17.08 14.59 -28.61
C LYS A 203 -16.44 15.98 -28.57
N VAL A 204 -15.29 16.18 -29.22
CA VAL A 204 -14.48 17.43 -29.19
C VAL A 204 -14.74 18.33 -30.41
N ILE A 205 -15.46 17.88 -31.45
CA ILE A 205 -15.82 18.70 -32.62
C ILE A 205 -16.65 19.95 -32.27
N GLY A 206 -17.05 20.16 -30.99
CA GLY A 206 -17.72 21.37 -30.51
C GLY A 206 -16.80 22.52 -30.04
N ARG A 207 -15.46 22.38 -30.08
CA ARG A 207 -14.52 23.36 -29.50
C ARG A 207 -13.38 23.79 -30.42
N LEU A 208 -13.58 23.76 -31.71
CA LEU A 208 -12.68 24.44 -32.67
C LEU A 208 -12.98 25.95 -32.67
N GLY A 209 -12.37 26.69 -31.74
CA GLY A 209 -12.51 28.14 -31.62
C GLY A 209 -11.77 28.77 -30.44
N ASP A 210 -11.36 27.99 -29.43
CA ASP A 210 -10.58 28.51 -28.31
C ASP A 210 -9.08 28.25 -28.55
N GLU A 211 -8.25 29.32 -28.40
CA GLU A 211 -6.78 29.22 -28.32
C GLU A 211 -6.40 28.11 -27.34
N ALA A 212 -5.42 27.27 -27.69
CA ALA A 212 -4.94 26.19 -26.84
C ALA A 212 -4.62 26.77 -25.44
N LYS A 213 -5.44 26.42 -24.43
CA LYS A 213 -5.18 26.87 -23.08
C LYS A 213 -3.89 26.19 -22.61
N GLU A 214 -2.90 26.99 -22.30
CA GLU A 214 -1.69 26.51 -21.64
C GLU A 214 -2.06 25.91 -20.28
N VAL A 215 -1.80 24.62 -20.10
CA VAL A 215 -2.08 23.92 -18.85
C VAL A 215 -1.12 24.44 -17.79
N GLN A 216 -1.65 24.93 -16.68
CA GLN A 216 -0.83 25.46 -15.60
C GLN A 216 -0.23 24.33 -14.75
N PRO A 217 0.96 24.52 -14.15
CA PRO A 217 1.62 23.53 -13.29
C PRO A 217 0.90 23.42 -11.93
N LEU A 218 -0.39 23.10 -11.94
CA LEU A 218 -1.28 23.00 -10.78
C LEU A 218 -2.00 21.64 -10.80
N LEU A 219 -2.06 20.97 -9.66
CA LEU A 219 -2.88 19.78 -9.41
C LEU A 219 -3.46 19.83 -7.97
N PRO A 220 -4.78 19.91 -7.82
CA PRO A 220 -5.81 19.96 -8.89
C PRO A 220 -5.84 21.28 -9.67
N GLN A 221 -6.33 21.19 -10.92
CA GLN A 221 -6.52 22.37 -11.77
C GLN A 221 -7.64 23.26 -11.23
N PRO A 222 -7.50 24.61 -11.30
CA PRO A 222 -8.59 25.52 -10.97
C PRO A 222 -9.76 25.41 -11.95
N LYS A 223 -10.98 25.67 -11.48
CA LYS A 223 -12.21 25.68 -12.33
C LYS A 223 -12.13 26.70 -13.47
N GLN A 224 -11.58 27.88 -13.20
CA GLN A 224 -11.46 28.92 -14.18
C GLN A 224 -10.25 29.81 -13.94
N MET A 225 -9.55 30.13 -15.02
CA MET A 225 -8.46 31.11 -15.05
C MET A 225 -8.71 32.10 -16.18
N ILE A 226 -8.60 33.39 -15.87
CA ILE A 226 -8.69 34.49 -16.84
C ILE A 226 -7.41 35.31 -16.69
N TYR A 227 -6.60 35.33 -17.72
CA TYR A 227 -5.32 36.01 -17.71
C TYR A 227 -5.49 37.51 -17.97
N ALA A 228 -4.61 38.31 -17.38
CA ALA A 228 -4.42 39.73 -17.66
C ALA A 228 -2.94 40.00 -17.95
N ASP A 229 -2.66 41.15 -18.55
CA ASP A 229 -1.29 41.55 -18.82
C ASP A 229 -0.46 41.71 -17.54
N GLY A 230 0.77 41.22 -17.56
CA GLY A 230 1.73 41.38 -16.48
C GLY A 230 1.96 40.08 -15.67
N VAL A 231 2.94 40.17 -14.80
CA VAL A 231 3.32 39.11 -13.86
C VAL A 231 3.36 39.63 -12.43
N CYS A 232 3.17 38.76 -11.46
CA CYS A 232 3.24 39.04 -10.04
C CYS A 232 4.36 38.22 -9.41
N GLU A 233 5.27 38.85 -8.69
CA GLU A 233 6.24 38.17 -7.83
C GLU A 233 5.61 37.94 -6.46
N VAL A 234 5.19 36.69 -6.18
CA VAL A 234 4.38 36.32 -5.01
C VAL A 234 5.01 36.78 -3.68
N ALA A 235 6.33 36.65 -3.55
CA ALA A 235 7.07 37.05 -2.36
C ALA A 235 7.09 38.56 -2.09
N LYS A 236 6.80 39.39 -3.13
CA LYS A 236 6.77 40.88 -3.03
C LYS A 236 5.34 41.41 -2.98
N ALA A 237 4.36 40.61 -3.35
CA ALA A 237 2.97 41.02 -3.40
C ALA A 237 2.34 41.12 -2.00
N GLU A 238 1.50 42.12 -1.80
CA GLU A 238 0.61 42.18 -0.65
C GLU A 238 -0.53 41.18 -0.82
N ILE A 239 -0.65 40.19 0.10
CA ILE A 239 -1.72 39.20 0.09
C ILE A 239 -2.83 39.64 1.05
N ILE A 240 -3.98 39.98 0.51
CA ILE A 240 -5.18 40.40 1.26
C ILE A 240 -6.23 39.33 1.13
N SER A 241 -6.74 38.81 2.25
CA SER A 241 -7.82 37.83 2.24
C SER A 241 -9.07 38.33 2.96
N ARG A 242 -10.25 37.91 2.49
CA ARG A 242 -11.53 38.11 3.15
C ARG A 242 -12.42 36.90 2.92
N THR A 243 -13.39 36.71 3.82
CA THR A 243 -14.39 35.64 3.68
C THR A 243 -15.76 36.18 3.31
N ASP A 244 -16.48 35.43 2.44
CA ASP A 244 -17.88 35.66 2.04
C ASP A 244 -18.63 34.31 2.06
N ALA A 245 -19.44 34.09 3.06
CA ALA A 245 -20.18 32.84 3.26
C ALA A 245 -21.23 32.52 2.17
N ASN A 246 -21.46 33.42 1.22
CA ASN A 246 -22.35 33.17 0.06
C ASN A 246 -21.62 32.44 -1.09
N MET A 247 -20.32 32.28 -1.02
CA MET A 247 -19.55 31.50 -1.99
C MET A 247 -19.74 29.99 -1.76
N VAL A 248 -19.40 29.19 -2.77
CA VAL A 248 -19.35 27.72 -2.63
C VAL A 248 -18.38 27.35 -1.51
N LYS A 249 -18.80 26.46 -0.63
CA LYS A 249 -17.99 26.01 0.53
C LYS A 249 -16.58 25.58 0.08
N GLU A 250 -15.57 25.99 0.85
CA GLU A 250 -14.14 25.80 0.54
C GLU A 250 -13.68 26.44 -0.78
N GLY A 251 -14.54 27.20 -1.47
CA GLY A 251 -14.24 27.88 -2.71
C GLY A 251 -13.54 29.22 -2.49
N TYR A 252 -12.86 29.70 -3.51
CA TYR A 252 -12.16 30.99 -3.50
C TYR A 252 -12.10 31.62 -4.89
N THR A 253 -11.91 32.93 -4.89
CA THR A 253 -11.51 33.72 -6.06
C THR A 253 -10.22 34.46 -5.70
N MET A 254 -9.22 34.42 -6.57
CA MET A 254 -8.01 35.26 -6.47
C MET A 254 -8.00 36.27 -7.60
N ILE A 255 -7.70 37.55 -7.27
CA ILE A 255 -7.39 38.58 -8.23
C ILE A 255 -5.91 38.94 -8.07
N ILE A 256 -5.14 38.68 -9.09
CA ILE A 256 -3.68 38.77 -9.09
C ILE A 256 -3.29 39.99 -9.93
N SER A 257 -2.64 40.96 -9.28
CA SER A 257 -2.03 42.16 -9.87
C SER A 257 -0.52 42.12 -9.63
N PRO A 258 0.28 42.97 -10.29
CA PRO A 258 1.75 42.92 -10.15
C PRO A 258 2.28 43.04 -8.71
N ASP A 259 1.56 43.72 -7.85
CA ASP A 259 1.94 44.03 -6.45
C ASP A 259 0.95 43.57 -5.40
N THR A 260 -0.20 43.00 -5.80
CA THR A 260 -1.28 42.65 -4.87
C THR A 260 -1.98 41.35 -5.29
N ILE A 261 -2.20 40.45 -4.36
CA ILE A 261 -3.03 39.24 -4.51
C ILE A 261 -4.22 39.37 -3.56
N ARG A 262 -5.43 39.49 -4.10
CA ARG A 262 -6.66 39.53 -3.30
C ARG A 262 -7.37 38.20 -3.36
N ILE A 263 -7.57 37.60 -2.18
CA ILE A 263 -8.26 36.31 -2.01
C ILE A 263 -9.62 36.61 -1.38
N GLU A 264 -10.68 36.22 -2.05
CA GLU A 264 -12.04 36.18 -1.51
C GLU A 264 -12.46 34.71 -1.45
N ALA A 265 -12.85 34.20 -0.31
CA ALA A 265 -13.15 32.79 -0.10
C ALA A 265 -14.42 32.61 0.72
N SER A 266 -15.05 31.41 0.62
CA SER A 266 -16.23 31.09 1.42
C SER A 266 -15.95 31.06 2.92
N ASP A 267 -14.76 30.60 3.29
CA ASP A 267 -14.33 30.29 4.66
C ASP A 267 -12.78 30.25 4.74
N GLU A 268 -12.24 30.00 5.92
CA GLU A 268 -10.80 29.92 6.15
C GLU A 268 -10.16 28.75 5.38
N ALA A 269 -10.88 27.66 5.13
CA ALA A 269 -10.37 26.56 4.29
C ALA A 269 -10.19 27.01 2.82
N GLY A 270 -11.13 27.79 2.28
CA GLY A 270 -11.00 28.39 0.95
C GLY A 270 -9.79 29.32 0.85
N VAL A 271 -9.52 30.15 1.90
CA VAL A 271 -8.31 30.98 1.97
C VAL A 271 -7.05 30.09 1.99
N PHE A 272 -7.09 28.99 2.75
CA PHE A 272 -5.99 28.04 2.82
C PHE A 272 -5.71 27.40 1.46
N TYR A 273 -6.73 26.93 0.75
CA TYR A 273 -6.57 26.31 -0.58
C TYR A 273 -6.09 27.31 -1.65
N ALA A 274 -6.53 28.55 -1.58
CA ALA A 274 -5.97 29.61 -2.42
C ALA A 274 -4.45 29.75 -2.23
N LYS A 275 -3.99 29.72 -0.96
CA LYS A 275 -2.55 29.75 -0.64
C LYS A 275 -1.81 28.49 -1.11
N GLN A 276 -2.45 27.30 -1.08
CA GLN A 276 -1.83 26.09 -1.65
C GLN A 276 -1.67 26.21 -3.16
N THR A 277 -2.65 26.80 -3.86
CA THR A 277 -2.53 27.08 -5.30
C THR A 277 -1.36 28.02 -5.59
N LEU A 278 -1.19 29.10 -4.81
CA LEU A 278 -0.04 30.01 -4.96
C LEU A 278 1.28 29.26 -4.72
N LYS A 279 1.33 28.40 -3.71
CA LYS A 279 2.52 27.59 -3.38
C LYS A 279 2.89 26.60 -4.50
N GLN A 280 1.91 26.01 -5.16
CA GLN A 280 2.15 25.12 -6.33
C GLN A 280 2.63 25.91 -7.54
N TRP A 281 2.08 27.10 -7.77
CA TRP A 281 2.35 27.90 -8.96
C TRP A 281 3.76 28.49 -8.98
N GLY A 282 4.33 28.74 -7.80
CA GLY A 282 5.71 29.19 -7.65
C GLY A 282 5.85 30.69 -7.41
N ASP A 283 7.07 31.20 -7.61
CA ASP A 283 7.46 32.54 -7.17
C ASP A 283 6.97 33.68 -8.11
N THR A 284 6.82 33.38 -9.39
CA THR A 284 6.39 34.36 -10.43
C THR A 284 5.20 33.80 -11.19
N ILE A 285 4.06 34.44 -11.04
CA ILE A 285 2.79 33.96 -11.59
C ILE A 285 2.13 35.01 -12.50
N PRO A 286 1.32 34.63 -13.50
CA PRO A 286 0.64 35.57 -14.36
C PRO A 286 -0.41 36.39 -13.60
N CYS A 287 -0.59 37.64 -13.96
CA CYS A 287 -1.70 38.44 -13.49
C CYS A 287 -3.03 37.91 -14.04
N GLY A 288 -4.12 38.10 -13.31
CA GLY A 288 -5.41 37.64 -13.75
C GLY A 288 -6.40 37.32 -12.63
N ARG A 289 -7.40 36.51 -12.94
CA ARG A 289 -8.41 36.03 -11.99
C ARG A 289 -8.47 34.51 -12.02
N VAL A 290 -8.39 33.91 -10.83
CA VAL A 290 -8.62 32.47 -10.61
C VAL A 290 -9.90 32.32 -9.83
N THR A 291 -10.79 31.41 -10.27
CA THR A 291 -11.96 30.99 -9.52
C THR A 291 -11.92 29.48 -9.35
N ASP A 292 -12.04 29.01 -8.11
CA ASP A 292 -11.85 27.60 -7.81
C ASP A 292 -12.68 27.15 -6.60
N TYR A 293 -13.12 25.89 -6.61
CA TYR A 293 -13.90 25.26 -5.55
C TYR A 293 -13.92 23.73 -5.76
N PRO A 294 -14.08 22.91 -4.70
CA PRO A 294 -14.20 21.47 -4.84
C PRO A 294 -15.56 21.04 -5.33
N ASP A 295 -15.63 19.99 -6.16
CA ASP A 295 -16.88 19.31 -6.50
C ASP A 295 -17.34 18.36 -5.39
N LEU A 296 -16.41 17.73 -4.68
CA LEU A 296 -16.70 16.75 -3.63
C LEU A 296 -16.27 17.27 -2.25
N GLN A 297 -17.14 17.04 -1.25
CA GLN A 297 -16.93 17.50 0.13
C GLN A 297 -15.92 16.64 0.89
N HIS A 298 -15.85 15.33 0.59
CA HIS A 298 -14.92 14.38 1.18
C HIS A 298 -13.86 14.00 0.16
N ARG A 299 -12.61 14.36 0.42
CA ARG A 299 -11.46 14.11 -0.45
C ARG A 299 -10.36 13.54 0.43
N GLY A 300 -10.30 12.22 0.50
CA GLY A 300 -9.55 11.56 1.57
C GLY A 300 -8.52 10.54 1.13
N ILE A 301 -7.70 10.19 2.10
CA ILE A 301 -6.87 9.00 2.09
C ILE A 301 -7.05 8.26 3.41
N MET A 302 -7.18 6.95 3.36
CA MET A 302 -7.10 6.06 4.52
C MET A 302 -5.66 5.62 4.70
N LEU A 303 -5.21 5.59 5.92
CA LEU A 303 -3.90 5.06 6.32
C LEU A 303 -4.10 3.95 7.36
N ASP A 304 -3.73 2.73 6.98
CA ASP A 304 -3.63 1.60 7.90
C ASP A 304 -2.28 1.67 8.65
N VAL A 305 -2.36 1.94 9.95
CA VAL A 305 -1.21 1.90 10.86
C VAL A 305 -1.21 0.63 11.72
N VAL A 306 -2.15 -0.27 11.47
CA VAL A 306 -2.37 -1.50 12.25
C VAL A 306 -1.43 -2.61 11.78
N ARG A 307 -1.54 -2.99 10.50
CA ARG A 307 -0.73 -4.08 9.95
C ARG A 307 0.76 -3.72 10.02
N ASN A 308 1.07 -2.47 9.72
CA ASN A 308 2.40 -1.91 9.95
C ASN A 308 2.31 -0.52 10.58
N TYR A 309 2.99 -0.31 11.69
CA TYR A 309 3.00 0.94 12.45
C TYR A 309 3.98 1.96 11.85
N TYR A 310 3.55 3.22 11.79
CA TYR A 310 4.39 4.35 11.41
C TYR A 310 4.37 5.42 12.49
N PRO A 311 5.54 5.97 12.89
CA PRO A 311 5.60 7.07 13.85
C PRO A 311 4.82 8.30 13.38
N VAL A 312 4.23 9.05 14.31
CA VAL A 312 3.39 10.23 14.01
C VAL A 312 4.14 11.27 13.18
N ASP A 313 5.45 11.44 13.38
CA ASP A 313 6.27 12.35 12.58
C ASP A 313 6.28 12.00 11.07
N SER A 314 6.13 10.71 10.76
CA SER A 314 5.96 10.25 9.38
C SER A 314 4.56 10.59 8.84
N ILE A 315 3.54 10.53 9.70
CA ILE A 315 2.15 10.85 9.33
C ILE A 315 1.99 12.34 9.01
N TYR A 316 2.75 13.22 9.68
CA TYR A 316 2.78 14.65 9.33
C TYR A 316 3.16 14.88 7.86
N ARG A 317 4.03 14.05 7.29
CA ARG A 317 4.39 14.14 5.86
C ARG A 317 3.21 13.81 4.95
N ILE A 318 2.32 12.89 5.37
CA ILE A 318 1.06 12.59 4.66
C ILE A 318 0.13 13.80 4.74
N LEU A 319 -0.06 14.38 5.93
CA LEU A 319 -0.91 15.55 6.12
C LEU A 319 -0.43 16.77 5.30
N ASP A 320 0.89 16.99 5.21
CA ASP A 320 1.46 18.03 4.36
C ASP A 320 1.18 17.81 2.87
N MET A 321 1.29 16.57 2.41
CA MET A 321 0.96 16.19 1.05
C MET A 321 -0.54 16.37 0.77
N MET A 322 -1.41 15.92 1.66
CA MET A 322 -2.85 16.10 1.56
C MET A 322 -3.21 17.59 1.45
N ALA A 323 -2.65 18.42 2.34
CA ALA A 323 -2.84 19.86 2.31
C ALA A 323 -2.41 20.49 0.98
N TYR A 324 -1.23 20.10 0.47
CA TYR A 324 -0.67 20.62 -0.77
C TYR A 324 -1.57 20.31 -2.00
N HIS A 325 -2.23 19.13 -1.98
CA HIS A 325 -3.13 18.69 -3.05
C HIS A 325 -4.63 18.88 -2.72
N LYS A 326 -4.96 19.72 -1.71
CA LYS A 326 -6.33 20.08 -1.32
C LYS A 326 -7.20 18.88 -0.90
N LEU A 327 -6.59 17.80 -0.40
CA LEU A 327 -7.29 16.71 0.28
C LEU A 327 -7.60 17.14 1.71
N ASN A 328 -8.79 16.75 2.23
CA ASN A 328 -9.32 17.27 3.49
C ASN A 328 -9.76 16.21 4.50
N VAL A 329 -9.52 14.93 4.23
CA VAL A 329 -9.90 13.84 5.15
C VAL A 329 -8.77 12.84 5.28
N LEU A 330 -8.25 12.67 6.51
CA LEU A 330 -7.49 11.49 6.90
C LEU A 330 -8.45 10.50 7.54
N HIS A 331 -8.75 9.40 6.87
CA HIS A 331 -9.39 8.24 7.45
C HIS A 331 -8.31 7.41 8.14
N PHE A 332 -8.41 7.23 9.44
CA PHE A 332 -7.33 6.71 10.26
C PHE A 332 -7.70 5.36 10.86
N HIS A 333 -7.20 4.28 10.24
CA HIS A 333 -7.47 2.90 10.63
C HIS A 333 -6.56 2.53 11.82
N LEU A 334 -7.14 2.46 13.04
CA LEU A 334 -6.43 2.43 14.31
C LEU A 334 -6.47 1.08 15.03
N SER A 335 -7.35 0.18 14.62
CA SER A 335 -7.48 -1.15 15.19
C SER A 335 -7.91 -2.17 14.15
N ASP A 336 -7.37 -3.40 14.27
CA ASP A 336 -7.73 -4.55 13.46
C ASP A 336 -7.26 -5.84 14.15
N ASP A 337 -7.22 -6.95 13.42
CA ASP A 337 -6.83 -8.27 13.92
C ASP A 337 -5.37 -8.33 14.39
N GLU A 338 -4.48 -7.57 13.76
CA GLU A 338 -3.04 -7.63 13.96
C GLU A 338 -2.52 -6.68 15.03
N ALA A 339 -3.25 -5.60 15.34
CA ALA A 339 -2.88 -4.72 16.43
C ALA A 339 -3.98 -3.71 16.81
N TRP A 340 -3.76 -3.08 17.95
CA TRP A 340 -4.43 -1.87 18.44
C TRP A 340 -3.41 -0.73 18.53
N ARG A 341 -3.67 0.40 17.88
CA ARG A 341 -2.64 1.44 17.69
C ARG A 341 -2.87 2.76 18.40
N LEU A 342 -3.92 2.89 19.18
CA LEU A 342 -4.21 4.13 19.92
C LEU A 342 -4.29 3.86 21.43
N GLU A 343 -3.55 4.61 22.22
CA GLU A 343 -3.68 4.60 23.69
C GLU A 343 -5.05 5.12 24.11
N ILE A 344 -5.78 4.28 24.86
CA ILE A 344 -7.09 4.62 25.44
C ILE A 344 -6.95 4.68 26.96
N PRO A 345 -7.11 5.84 27.59
CA PRO A 345 -7.06 5.97 29.05
C PRO A 345 -8.02 5.00 29.74
N GLY A 346 -7.49 4.27 30.74
CA GLY A 346 -8.26 3.25 31.47
C GLY A 346 -8.25 1.84 30.85
N LEU A 347 -7.68 1.68 29.65
CA LEU A 347 -7.57 0.39 28.96
C LEU A 347 -6.11 0.11 28.51
N PRO A 348 -5.14 0.07 29.45
CA PRO A 348 -3.72 -0.06 29.09
C PRO A 348 -3.40 -1.36 28.35
N GLN A 349 -4.16 -2.44 28.55
CA GLN A 349 -3.97 -3.73 27.89
C GLN A 349 -4.04 -3.62 26.36
N LEU A 350 -4.81 -2.67 25.83
CA LEU A 350 -4.91 -2.42 24.39
C LEU A 350 -3.57 -2.09 23.75
N THR A 351 -2.69 -1.39 24.50
CA THR A 351 -1.35 -1.03 24.01
C THR A 351 -0.24 -1.89 24.63
N GLU A 352 -0.40 -2.39 25.85
CA GLU A 352 0.60 -3.27 26.49
C GLU A 352 0.69 -4.64 25.82
N ILE A 353 -0.45 -5.18 25.36
CA ILE A 353 -0.58 -6.47 24.69
C ILE A 353 -0.92 -6.27 23.21
N GLY A 354 -2.01 -5.53 22.93
CA GLY A 354 -2.59 -5.41 21.60
C GLY A 354 -1.76 -4.61 20.60
N SER A 355 -0.72 -3.87 21.01
CA SER A 355 0.16 -3.15 20.09
C SER A 355 1.46 -3.90 19.76
N LYS A 356 1.65 -5.10 20.28
CA LYS A 356 2.88 -5.88 20.18
C LYS A 356 2.63 -7.21 19.49
N ARG A 357 3.55 -7.59 18.61
CA ARG A 357 3.55 -8.90 17.94
C ARG A 357 4.86 -9.62 18.18
N GLY A 358 4.78 -10.89 18.55
CA GLY A 358 5.94 -11.71 18.83
C GLY A 358 5.58 -13.19 19.00
N TYR A 359 6.58 -13.99 19.33
CA TYR A 359 6.32 -15.40 19.65
C TYR A 359 5.68 -15.52 21.02
N THR A 360 4.50 -16.07 21.06
CA THR A 360 3.71 -16.35 22.26
C THR A 360 2.97 -17.67 22.10
N THR A 361 2.60 -18.31 23.20
CA THR A 361 1.84 -19.57 23.18
C THR A 361 0.36 -19.37 23.50
N ASP A 362 -0.01 -18.24 24.11
CA ASP A 362 -1.38 -17.99 24.59
C ASP A 362 -1.84 -16.53 24.40
N GLU A 363 -1.00 -15.70 23.80
CA GLU A 363 -1.25 -14.27 23.52
C GLU A 363 -1.59 -13.46 24.79
N SER A 364 -1.04 -13.85 25.93
CA SER A 364 -1.26 -13.13 27.19
C SER A 364 -0.36 -11.90 27.37
N ASP A 365 0.70 -11.79 26.59
CA ASP A 365 1.73 -10.74 26.65
C ASP A 365 1.96 -9.99 25.33
N CYS A 366 1.67 -10.61 24.21
CA CYS A 366 1.70 -10.03 22.87
C CYS A 366 0.84 -10.85 21.92
N LEU A 367 0.55 -10.32 20.74
CA LEU A 367 -0.16 -11.03 19.67
C LEU A 367 0.80 -11.89 18.85
N LEU A 368 0.25 -12.84 18.10
CA LEU A 368 1.01 -13.65 17.15
C LEU A 368 1.73 -12.79 16.11
N PRO A 369 2.91 -13.24 15.62
CA PRO A 369 3.80 -12.44 14.77
C PRO A 369 3.36 -12.39 13.30
N MET A 370 2.13 -11.95 13.02
CA MET A 370 1.62 -11.82 11.65
C MET A 370 2.34 -10.74 10.85
N TYR A 371 2.36 -10.84 9.54
CA TYR A 371 2.85 -9.83 8.58
C TYR A 371 4.23 -9.25 8.93
N CYS A 372 5.27 -10.03 9.07
CA CYS A 372 6.65 -9.63 9.38
C CYS A 372 7.03 -9.44 10.85
N GLY A 373 6.21 -9.89 11.81
CA GLY A 373 6.44 -9.63 13.23
C GLY A 373 7.78 -10.12 13.78
N GLY A 374 8.27 -11.30 13.39
CA GLY A 374 9.40 -11.94 14.06
C GLY A 374 9.03 -12.41 15.48
N TRP A 375 10.01 -12.92 16.24
CA TRP A 375 9.73 -13.48 17.57
C TRP A 375 9.74 -12.47 18.72
N ASP A 376 10.45 -11.34 18.56
CA ASP A 376 10.69 -10.39 19.65
C ASP A 376 9.66 -9.26 19.62
N ALA A 377 8.70 -9.32 20.54
CA ALA A 377 7.66 -8.32 20.68
C ALA A 377 8.16 -6.92 21.12
N GLU A 378 9.42 -6.81 21.57
CA GLU A 378 10.05 -5.53 21.93
C GLU A 378 10.99 -5.00 20.81
N ALA A 379 11.12 -5.74 19.70
CA ALA A 379 11.94 -5.29 18.59
C ALA A 379 11.39 -3.99 17.96
N PRO A 380 12.26 -3.03 17.59
CA PRO A 380 11.85 -1.78 16.97
C PRO A 380 11.51 -1.97 15.48
N THR A 381 10.50 -2.79 15.22
CA THR A 381 9.97 -3.07 13.87
C THR A 381 8.62 -2.38 13.68
N THR A 382 8.13 -2.34 12.46
CA THR A 382 6.78 -1.83 12.16
C THR A 382 5.65 -2.74 12.66
N ALA A 383 5.98 -3.94 13.16
CA ALA A 383 5.02 -4.80 13.84
C ALA A 383 4.57 -4.21 15.18
N ASN A 384 5.44 -3.43 15.84
CA ASN A 384 5.30 -2.98 17.21
C ASN A 384 5.16 -1.47 17.30
N GLY A 385 4.38 -0.98 18.24
CA GLY A 385 4.21 0.43 18.50
C GLY A 385 2.75 0.88 18.54
N TYR A 386 2.54 2.07 19.10
CA TYR A 386 1.23 2.70 19.19
C TYR A 386 1.38 4.23 19.27
N ILE A 387 0.28 4.91 19.06
CA ILE A 387 0.17 6.38 19.18
C ILE A 387 -0.30 6.68 20.58
N THR A 388 0.52 7.42 21.37
CA THR A 388 0.10 7.86 22.69
C THR A 388 -1.03 8.87 22.57
N ARG A 389 -1.80 9.03 23.64
CA ARG A 389 -2.87 10.02 23.76
C ARG A 389 -2.38 11.43 23.37
N GLU A 390 -1.24 11.83 23.90
CA GLU A 390 -0.63 13.15 23.64
C GLU A 390 -0.25 13.30 22.17
N LYS A 391 0.36 12.28 21.57
CA LYS A 391 0.73 12.29 20.15
C LYS A 391 -0.46 12.32 19.22
N TYR A 392 -1.56 11.66 19.58
CA TYR A 392 -2.80 11.77 18.84
C TYR A 392 -3.39 13.18 18.88
N ILE A 393 -3.42 13.82 20.05
CA ILE A 393 -3.86 15.21 20.21
C ILE A 393 -2.97 16.17 19.40
N GLU A 394 -1.65 15.97 19.40
CA GLU A 394 -0.72 16.76 18.56
C GLU A 394 -1.03 16.58 17.07
N LEU A 395 -1.29 15.35 16.63
CA LEU A 395 -1.68 15.05 15.24
C LEU A 395 -2.99 15.74 14.85
N LEU A 396 -3.99 15.72 15.72
CA LEU A 396 -5.27 16.38 15.49
C LEU A 396 -5.10 17.90 15.32
N LYS A 397 -4.28 18.54 16.15
CA LYS A 397 -3.95 19.98 16.03
C LYS A 397 -3.26 20.26 14.69
N TYR A 398 -2.27 19.45 14.34
CA TYR A 398 -1.52 19.58 13.11
C TYR A 398 -2.41 19.41 11.85
N ALA A 399 -3.35 18.46 11.89
CA ALA A 399 -4.35 18.26 10.85
C ALA A 399 -5.32 19.46 10.77
N GLY A 400 -5.79 19.96 11.91
CA GLY A 400 -6.70 21.11 12.00
C GLY A 400 -6.13 22.38 11.38
N GLU A 401 -4.84 22.68 11.59
CA GLU A 401 -4.13 23.80 10.95
C GLU A 401 -4.07 23.69 9.43
N ARG A 402 -4.31 22.50 8.88
CA ARG A 402 -4.33 22.18 7.45
C ARG A 402 -5.72 21.98 6.88
N HIS A 403 -6.74 22.26 7.69
CA HIS A 403 -8.15 22.02 7.36
C HIS A 403 -8.43 20.56 6.96
N ILE A 404 -7.68 19.61 7.55
CA ILE A 404 -7.85 18.17 7.36
C ILE A 404 -8.61 17.62 8.57
N ARG A 405 -9.76 17.01 8.28
CA ARG A 405 -10.56 16.27 9.27
C ARG A 405 -9.93 14.89 9.44
N VAL A 406 -9.74 14.48 10.69
CA VAL A 406 -9.35 13.12 11.04
C VAL A 406 -10.59 12.32 11.41
N ILE A 407 -10.83 11.22 10.72
CA ILE A 407 -11.92 10.28 11.00
C ILE A 407 -11.27 9.01 11.56
N PRO A 408 -11.35 8.79 12.89
CA PRO A 408 -10.87 7.54 13.48
C PRO A 408 -11.77 6.39 13.09
N GLU A 409 -11.16 5.25 12.79
CA GLU A 409 -11.83 3.97 12.61
C GLU A 409 -11.43 3.01 13.72
N ILE A 410 -12.44 2.42 14.33
CA ILE A 410 -12.35 1.25 15.20
C ILE A 410 -13.31 0.24 14.61
N ASP A 411 -12.77 -0.72 13.89
CA ASP A 411 -13.56 -1.73 13.20
C ASP A 411 -14.27 -2.66 14.18
N MET A 412 -15.52 -3.00 13.89
CA MET A 412 -16.37 -3.81 14.77
C MET A 412 -17.60 -4.39 14.05
N PRO A 413 -18.13 -5.55 14.45
CA PRO A 413 -17.63 -6.46 15.49
C PRO A 413 -16.59 -7.47 14.98
N GLY A 414 -16.31 -7.49 13.67
CA GLY A 414 -15.19 -8.18 13.04
C GLY A 414 -13.91 -7.38 13.19
N HIS A 415 -12.79 -7.89 12.70
CA HIS A 415 -11.48 -7.22 12.74
C HIS A 415 -11.08 -6.70 14.15
N MET A 416 -11.57 -7.40 15.20
CA MET A 416 -11.34 -7.01 16.59
C MET A 416 -10.44 -7.98 17.36
N ARG A 417 -9.65 -8.79 16.66
CA ARG A 417 -8.82 -9.82 17.30
C ARG A 417 -7.84 -9.21 18.32
N ALA A 418 -7.18 -8.11 17.98
CA ALA A 418 -6.25 -7.47 18.90
C ALA A 418 -6.94 -7.00 20.20
N ALA A 419 -8.10 -6.37 20.10
CA ALA A 419 -8.89 -5.98 21.26
C ALA A 419 -9.39 -7.20 22.05
N LYS A 420 -9.88 -8.23 21.35
CA LYS A 420 -10.35 -9.49 21.96
C LYS A 420 -9.25 -10.17 22.77
N LYS A 421 -8.03 -10.27 22.23
CA LYS A 421 -6.87 -10.86 22.93
C LYS A 421 -6.43 -10.01 24.12
N ALA A 422 -6.31 -8.69 23.93
CA ALA A 422 -5.91 -7.77 24.98
C ALA A 422 -6.89 -7.72 26.16
N MET A 423 -8.21 -7.77 25.89
CA MET A 423 -9.25 -7.67 26.91
C MET A 423 -9.72 -9.06 27.42
N GLY A 424 -9.38 -10.13 26.74
CA GLY A 424 -9.62 -11.50 27.13
C GLY A 424 -11.10 -11.78 27.47
N LYS A 425 -11.35 -12.37 28.65
CA LYS A 425 -12.70 -12.81 29.07
C LYS A 425 -13.76 -11.69 29.14
N LEU A 426 -13.38 -10.45 29.03
CA LEU A 426 -14.32 -9.34 28.98
C LEU A 426 -15.02 -9.27 27.61
N LEU A 427 -14.33 -9.63 26.53
CA LEU A 427 -14.84 -9.58 25.15
C LEU A 427 -15.10 -10.96 24.53
N THR A 428 -14.79 -12.05 25.24
CA THR A 428 -15.05 -13.41 24.75
C THR A 428 -15.18 -14.43 25.89
N ASP A 429 -15.63 -15.64 25.58
CA ASP A 429 -15.53 -16.82 26.45
C ASP A 429 -15.39 -18.12 25.61
N SER A 430 -15.16 -19.23 26.30
CA SER A 430 -14.93 -20.50 25.63
C SER A 430 -16.11 -21.01 24.79
N ALA A 431 -17.33 -20.61 25.09
CA ALA A 431 -18.50 -21.00 24.31
C ALA A 431 -18.56 -20.20 22.99
N PHE A 432 -18.22 -18.93 23.04
CA PHE A 432 -18.12 -18.09 21.84
C PHE A 432 -16.93 -18.51 20.98
N ASP A 433 -15.76 -18.76 21.59
CA ASP A 433 -14.55 -19.18 20.89
C ASP A 433 -14.67 -20.58 20.25
N ALA A 434 -15.67 -21.37 20.67
CA ALA A 434 -15.99 -22.64 20.02
C ALA A 434 -16.83 -22.51 18.74
N ARG A 435 -17.24 -21.29 18.35
CA ARG A 435 -17.93 -21.06 17.08
C ARG A 435 -16.97 -21.31 15.92
N VAL A 436 -17.46 -21.97 14.87
CA VAL A 436 -16.65 -22.33 13.71
C VAL A 436 -16.89 -21.32 12.59
N TYR A 437 -15.91 -20.50 12.31
CA TYR A 437 -15.91 -19.57 11.19
C TYR A 437 -14.48 -19.31 10.71
N LYS A 438 -14.33 -18.69 9.57
CA LYS A 438 -13.05 -18.26 9.00
C LYS A 438 -13.22 -16.93 8.30
N SER A 439 -12.40 -15.94 8.63
CA SER A 439 -12.40 -14.61 7.97
C SER A 439 -11.74 -14.67 6.59
N ALA A 440 -11.85 -13.59 5.84
CA ALA A 440 -11.19 -13.43 4.55
C ALA A 440 -9.65 -13.57 4.67
N GLN A 441 -9.08 -13.13 5.79
CA GLN A 441 -7.64 -13.22 6.10
C GLN A 441 -7.25 -14.51 6.83
N ASN A 442 -8.14 -15.52 6.85
CA ASN A 442 -7.94 -16.81 7.48
C ASN A 442 -7.89 -16.82 9.03
N TYR A 443 -8.43 -15.79 9.70
CA TYR A 443 -8.63 -15.84 11.17
C TYR A 443 -9.87 -16.63 11.54
N THR A 444 -9.80 -17.31 12.69
CA THR A 444 -10.92 -18.08 13.26
C THR A 444 -11.41 -17.50 14.59
N ASP A 445 -10.84 -16.37 15.03
CA ASP A 445 -11.03 -15.78 16.36
C ASP A 445 -11.10 -14.24 16.34
N ASN A 446 -11.43 -13.61 15.20
CA ASN A 446 -11.37 -12.16 15.00
C ASN A 446 -12.68 -11.39 15.30
N VAL A 447 -13.71 -12.07 15.77
CA VAL A 447 -14.98 -11.43 16.15
C VAL A 447 -15.12 -11.43 17.67
N ILE A 448 -15.59 -10.33 18.26
CA ILE A 448 -15.90 -10.25 19.69
C ILE A 448 -17.24 -10.88 20.02
N ASP A 449 -17.41 -11.32 21.26
CA ASP A 449 -18.69 -11.81 21.76
C ASP A 449 -19.62 -10.62 22.08
N VAL A 450 -20.45 -10.25 21.12
CA VAL A 450 -21.38 -9.14 21.23
C VAL A 450 -22.50 -9.38 22.27
N SER A 451 -22.66 -10.60 22.76
CA SER A 451 -23.61 -10.92 23.84
C SER A 451 -23.11 -10.51 25.23
N LYS A 452 -21.82 -10.24 25.35
CA LYS A 452 -21.22 -9.74 26.59
C LYS A 452 -21.66 -8.31 26.86
N PRO A 453 -22.24 -7.99 28.03
CA PRO A 453 -22.58 -6.60 28.37
C PRO A 453 -21.41 -5.64 28.26
N TYR A 454 -20.20 -6.11 28.54
CA TYR A 454 -18.99 -5.31 28.46
C TYR A 454 -18.59 -4.96 27.02
N ALA A 455 -19.03 -5.69 25.99
CA ALA A 455 -18.70 -5.35 24.59
C ALA A 455 -19.22 -3.95 24.24
N VAL A 456 -20.47 -3.61 24.60
CA VAL A 456 -21.04 -2.29 24.38
C VAL A 456 -20.41 -1.24 25.31
N GLU A 457 -20.12 -1.59 26.56
CA GLU A 457 -19.42 -0.69 27.50
C GLU A 457 -18.01 -0.35 27.03
N PHE A 458 -17.29 -1.33 26.47
CA PHE A 458 -15.97 -1.18 25.89
C PHE A 458 -15.99 -0.15 24.74
N ILE A 459 -16.88 -0.35 23.77
CA ILE A 459 -17.03 0.60 22.64
C ILE A 459 -17.41 1.99 23.15
N ASN A 460 -18.34 2.10 24.11
CA ASN A 460 -18.71 3.37 24.69
C ASN A 460 -17.51 4.08 25.36
N HIS A 461 -16.65 3.34 26.06
CA HIS A 461 -15.44 3.88 26.69
C HIS A 461 -14.46 4.39 25.62
N VAL A 462 -14.17 3.57 24.60
CA VAL A 462 -13.27 3.95 23.51
C VAL A 462 -13.75 5.21 22.79
N VAL A 463 -15.02 5.25 22.36
CA VAL A 463 -15.61 6.44 21.71
C VAL A 463 -15.54 7.66 22.61
N THR A 464 -15.84 7.50 23.92
CA THR A 464 -15.77 8.60 24.90
C THR A 464 -14.38 9.21 24.98
N GLU A 465 -13.34 8.38 25.08
CA GLU A 465 -11.97 8.86 25.20
C GLU A 465 -11.47 9.51 23.89
N ILE A 466 -11.83 8.96 22.72
CA ILE A 466 -11.51 9.57 21.43
C ILE A 466 -12.19 10.94 21.29
N VAL A 467 -13.48 11.07 21.66
CA VAL A 467 -14.19 12.36 21.65
C VAL A 467 -13.45 13.38 22.54
N LYS A 468 -13.06 13.00 23.75
CA LYS A 468 -12.29 13.88 24.65
C LYS A 468 -10.97 14.34 24.04
N MET A 469 -10.23 13.46 23.36
CA MET A 469 -8.98 13.82 22.70
C MET A 469 -9.22 14.85 21.59
N HIS A 470 -10.29 14.69 20.81
CA HIS A 470 -10.69 15.65 19.78
C HIS A 470 -11.12 17.00 20.36
N GLU A 471 -11.87 17.00 21.45
CA GLU A 471 -12.27 18.23 22.17
C GLU A 471 -11.05 18.98 22.71
N GLU A 472 -10.12 18.26 23.34
CA GLU A 472 -8.87 18.84 23.87
C GLU A 472 -7.95 19.39 22.75
N ALA A 473 -7.97 18.76 21.60
CA ALA A 473 -7.23 19.24 20.44
C ALA A 473 -7.85 20.50 19.81
N GLY A 474 -9.11 20.83 20.14
CA GLY A 474 -9.88 21.84 19.41
C GLY A 474 -10.19 21.44 17.97
N HIS A 475 -10.24 20.12 17.71
CA HIS A 475 -10.51 19.50 16.42
C HIS A 475 -11.77 18.64 16.55
N PRO A 476 -13.00 19.21 16.39
CA PRO A 476 -14.24 18.52 16.72
C PRO A 476 -14.44 17.24 15.93
N LEU A 477 -14.70 16.14 16.61
CA LEU A 477 -15.12 14.90 15.98
C LEU A 477 -16.58 15.02 15.51
N THR A 478 -16.84 14.71 14.27
CA THR A 478 -18.19 14.79 13.68
C THR A 478 -18.62 13.48 13.03
N ILE A 479 -17.68 12.62 12.68
CA ILE A 479 -17.87 11.34 12.02
C ILE A 479 -17.01 10.31 12.74
N PHE A 480 -17.57 9.13 13.00
CA PHE A 480 -16.84 7.99 13.54
C PHE A 480 -17.02 6.78 12.63
N ASN A 481 -15.92 6.16 12.20
CA ASN A 481 -15.96 4.96 11.38
C ASN A 481 -15.98 3.72 12.26
N ILE A 482 -17.00 2.87 12.07
CA ILE A 482 -17.20 1.61 12.79
C ILE A 482 -16.74 0.38 12.00
N GLY A 483 -16.16 0.56 10.81
CA GLY A 483 -15.77 -0.52 9.91
C GLY A 483 -16.98 -1.31 9.40
N GLY A 484 -17.19 -2.49 9.93
CA GLY A 484 -18.36 -3.34 9.70
C GLY A 484 -18.26 -4.29 8.52
N ASP A 485 -17.10 -4.33 7.88
CA ASP A 485 -16.79 -5.20 6.75
C ASP A 485 -16.42 -6.63 7.20
N GLU A 486 -16.52 -7.53 6.25
CA GLU A 486 -16.00 -8.90 6.28
C GLU A 486 -16.31 -9.73 7.54
N VAL A 487 -17.40 -9.42 8.27
CA VAL A 487 -17.82 -10.23 9.42
C VAL A 487 -18.11 -11.66 8.95
N PRO A 488 -17.35 -12.68 9.44
CA PRO A 488 -17.42 -14.02 8.87
C PRO A 488 -18.77 -14.68 9.09
N LYS A 489 -19.26 -15.35 8.07
CA LYS A 489 -20.49 -16.17 8.20
C LYS A 489 -20.30 -17.25 9.27
N GLY A 490 -21.24 -17.30 10.22
CA GLY A 490 -21.22 -18.25 11.33
C GLY A 490 -20.60 -17.70 12.63
N ALA A 491 -19.94 -16.53 12.57
CA ALA A 491 -19.45 -15.86 13.78
C ALA A 491 -20.59 -15.29 14.63
N LEU A 492 -21.56 -14.63 13.98
CA LEU A 492 -22.74 -14.04 14.63
C LEU A 492 -24.03 -14.46 13.91
N THR A 493 -25.15 -14.48 14.63
CA THR A 493 -26.47 -14.47 14.01
C THR A 493 -26.78 -13.05 13.54
N LYS A 494 -27.75 -12.94 12.62
CA LYS A 494 -28.19 -11.61 12.14
C LYS A 494 -28.75 -10.75 13.29
N GLU A 495 -29.46 -11.36 14.20
CA GLU A 495 -30.07 -10.69 15.37
C GLU A 495 -29.00 -10.21 16.35
N GLU A 496 -27.97 -11.01 16.63
CA GLU A 496 -26.82 -10.60 17.47
C GLU A 496 -26.10 -9.41 16.85
N HIS A 497 -25.82 -9.48 15.55
CA HIS A 497 -25.12 -8.41 14.82
C HIS A 497 -25.96 -7.11 14.82
N GLN A 498 -27.24 -7.19 14.44
CA GLN A 498 -28.15 -6.03 14.44
C GLN A 498 -28.22 -5.36 15.81
N ALA A 499 -28.45 -6.16 16.88
CA ALA A 499 -28.58 -5.62 18.24
C ALA A 499 -27.29 -4.91 18.69
N PHE A 500 -26.13 -5.42 18.30
CA PHE A 500 -24.85 -4.79 18.60
C PHE A 500 -24.68 -3.44 17.84
N ILE A 501 -24.92 -3.43 16.52
CA ILE A 501 -24.83 -2.22 15.72
C ILE A 501 -25.83 -1.17 16.23
N ASP A 502 -27.09 -1.54 16.55
CA ASP A 502 -28.06 -0.62 17.12
C ASP A 502 -27.55 0.03 18.42
N ALA A 503 -26.91 -0.74 19.29
CA ALA A 503 -26.31 -0.21 20.52
C ALA A 503 -25.13 0.75 20.24
N VAL A 504 -24.28 0.44 19.24
CA VAL A 504 -23.20 1.30 18.80
C VAL A 504 -23.75 2.62 18.22
N LEU A 505 -24.78 2.57 17.39
CA LEU A 505 -25.41 3.76 16.83
C LEU A 505 -26.00 4.67 17.94
N GLU A 506 -26.57 4.09 18.99
CA GLU A 506 -27.05 4.87 20.15
C GLU A 506 -25.88 5.49 20.96
N ILE A 507 -24.69 4.88 20.96
CA ILE A 507 -23.48 5.51 21.52
C ILE A 507 -23.09 6.73 20.67
N LEU A 508 -22.95 6.56 19.37
CA LEU A 508 -22.55 7.64 18.46
C LEU A 508 -23.52 8.83 18.51
N LYS A 509 -24.82 8.55 18.55
CA LYS A 509 -25.88 9.55 18.66
C LYS A 509 -25.76 10.41 19.91
N ARG A 510 -25.34 9.83 21.07
CA ARG A 510 -25.14 10.59 22.32
C ARG A 510 -24.05 11.65 22.20
N TYR A 511 -23.05 11.41 21.33
CA TYR A 511 -21.97 12.35 21.04
C TYR A 511 -22.23 13.19 19.79
N ASN A 512 -23.44 13.08 19.17
CA ASN A 512 -23.79 13.73 17.91
C ASN A 512 -22.81 13.39 16.77
N LEU A 513 -22.34 12.14 16.74
CA LEU A 513 -21.44 11.61 15.71
C LEU A 513 -22.25 10.95 14.61
N GLN A 514 -21.89 11.25 13.35
CA GLN A 514 -22.42 10.58 12.18
C GLN A 514 -21.68 9.23 12.02
N PRO A 515 -22.41 8.11 11.92
CA PRO A 515 -21.78 6.81 11.69
C PRO A 515 -21.24 6.73 10.27
N MET A 516 -20.10 6.06 10.12
CA MET A 516 -19.46 5.72 8.84
C MET A 516 -19.02 4.27 8.90
N GLY A 517 -18.95 3.58 7.77
CA GLY A 517 -18.39 2.24 7.65
C GLY A 517 -18.27 1.79 6.20
N TRP A 518 -17.76 0.58 6.01
CA TRP A 518 -17.67 -0.04 4.70
C TRP A 518 -19.07 -0.39 4.16
N GLU A 519 -19.19 -0.73 2.89
CA GLU A 519 -20.49 -0.86 2.23
C GLU A 519 -21.42 -1.89 2.90
N GLU A 520 -20.89 -2.85 3.62
CA GLU A 520 -21.65 -3.90 4.33
C GLU A 520 -22.52 -3.36 5.46
N ILE A 521 -22.26 -2.16 5.97
CA ILE A 521 -23.13 -1.54 6.97
C ILE A 521 -24.54 -1.24 6.43
N ASP A 522 -24.74 -1.23 5.11
CA ASP A 522 -26.06 -1.09 4.49
C ASP A 522 -27.03 -2.22 4.90
N HIS A 523 -26.50 -3.36 5.35
CA HIS A 523 -27.29 -4.48 5.85
C HIS A 523 -27.90 -4.23 7.25
N PHE A 524 -27.29 -3.32 8.03
CA PHE A 524 -27.64 -3.10 9.45
C PHE A 524 -28.02 -1.65 9.77
N CYS A 525 -27.48 -0.69 9.03
CA CYS A 525 -27.80 0.72 9.18
C CYS A 525 -28.79 1.15 8.10
N GLN A 526 -29.92 1.77 8.51
CA GLN A 526 -30.85 2.36 7.54
C GLN A 526 -30.35 3.76 7.11
N PRO A 527 -30.70 4.24 5.89
CA PRO A 527 -30.30 5.58 5.41
C PRO A 527 -30.67 6.71 6.38
N GLU A 528 -31.78 6.57 7.10
CA GLU A 528 -32.28 7.55 8.10
C GLU A 528 -31.35 7.69 9.30
N SER A 529 -30.45 6.75 9.53
CA SER A 529 -29.40 6.87 10.55
C SER A 529 -28.37 7.95 10.18
N GLY A 530 -28.37 8.40 8.93
CA GLY A 530 -27.37 9.30 8.38
C GLY A 530 -26.03 8.62 8.09
N ALA A 531 -26.00 7.29 8.06
CA ALA A 531 -24.77 6.54 7.82
C ALA A 531 -24.10 6.90 6.48
N ILE A 532 -22.77 7.00 6.51
CA ILE A 532 -21.92 7.17 5.33
C ILE A 532 -21.33 5.82 4.97
N CYS A 533 -21.52 5.37 3.73
CA CYS A 533 -20.99 4.10 3.24
C CYS A 533 -19.75 4.33 2.34
N TYR A 534 -18.66 3.63 2.63
CA TYR A 534 -17.56 3.48 1.69
C TYR A 534 -17.88 2.36 0.70
N ALA A 535 -18.03 2.70 -0.58
CA ALA A 535 -18.21 1.72 -1.65
C ALA A 535 -16.84 1.26 -2.17
N TRP A 536 -16.36 0.11 -1.71
CA TRP A 536 -14.98 -0.34 -1.88
C TRP A 536 -14.81 -1.52 -2.85
N LEU A 537 -15.79 -2.41 -2.94
CA LEU A 537 -15.70 -3.54 -3.87
C LEU A 537 -15.61 -3.07 -5.33
N ASN A 538 -15.03 -3.90 -6.18
CA ASN A 538 -14.86 -3.63 -7.61
C ASN A 538 -16.19 -3.70 -8.37
N SER A 539 -17.14 -2.87 -7.97
CA SER A 539 -18.44 -2.74 -8.60
C SER A 539 -18.68 -1.28 -8.97
N GLU A 540 -18.64 -0.96 -10.25
CA GLU A 540 -18.94 0.39 -10.74
C GLU A 540 -20.38 0.84 -10.42
N SER A 541 -21.31 -0.09 -10.21
CA SER A 541 -22.70 0.19 -9.92
C SER A 541 -23.02 0.36 -8.43
N LYS A 542 -22.21 -0.18 -7.52
CA LYS A 542 -22.49 -0.16 -6.07
C LYS A 542 -22.58 1.27 -5.50
N PRO A 543 -21.68 2.22 -5.84
CA PRO A 543 -21.83 3.60 -5.38
C PRO A 543 -23.19 4.23 -5.75
N MET A 544 -23.67 3.99 -6.97
CA MET A 544 -24.97 4.49 -7.40
C MET A 544 -26.12 3.81 -6.67
N GLN A 545 -26.08 2.50 -6.49
CA GLN A 545 -27.10 1.74 -5.77
C GLN A 545 -27.28 2.25 -4.33
N LEU A 546 -26.17 2.46 -3.61
CA LEU A 546 -26.20 3.01 -2.26
C LEU A 546 -26.74 4.45 -2.23
N ALA A 547 -26.30 5.29 -3.18
CA ALA A 547 -26.74 6.67 -3.26
C ALA A 547 -28.23 6.78 -3.60
N GLU A 548 -28.75 5.96 -4.51
CA GLU A 548 -30.18 5.87 -4.86
C GLU A 548 -31.03 5.30 -3.71
N ALA A 549 -30.44 4.41 -2.89
CA ALA A 549 -31.07 3.92 -1.67
C ALA A 549 -31.14 4.98 -0.55
N GLY A 550 -30.46 6.12 -0.69
CA GLY A 550 -30.53 7.26 0.22
C GLY A 550 -29.31 7.40 1.15
N TYR A 551 -28.30 6.53 1.06
CA TYR A 551 -27.06 6.68 1.85
C TYR A 551 -26.19 7.81 1.30
N GLN A 552 -25.46 8.47 2.19
CA GLN A 552 -24.31 9.25 1.77
C GLN A 552 -23.18 8.28 1.41
N VAL A 553 -22.51 8.51 0.28
CA VAL A 553 -21.52 7.57 -0.27
C VAL A 553 -20.18 8.24 -0.49
N VAL A 554 -19.13 7.57 -0.08
CA VAL A 554 -17.75 7.86 -0.45
C VAL A 554 -17.26 6.75 -1.37
N ILE A 555 -16.83 7.12 -2.57
CA ILE A 555 -16.27 6.16 -3.52
C ILE A 555 -14.88 5.75 -3.06
N ALA A 556 -14.66 4.45 -2.93
CA ALA A 556 -13.40 3.83 -2.53
C ALA A 556 -13.06 2.61 -3.40
N THR A 557 -13.59 2.53 -4.61
CA THR A 557 -13.51 1.38 -5.53
C THR A 557 -12.08 0.88 -5.68
N ALA A 558 -11.84 -0.38 -5.36
CA ALA A 558 -10.51 -0.95 -5.20
C ALA A 558 -9.65 -0.84 -6.47
N SER A 559 -10.20 -1.08 -7.67
CA SER A 559 -9.46 -1.01 -8.94
C SER A 559 -8.90 0.39 -9.29
N HIS A 560 -9.36 1.45 -8.62
CA HIS A 560 -8.94 2.83 -8.89
C HIS A 560 -8.31 3.52 -7.67
N LEU A 561 -8.71 3.12 -6.47
CA LEU A 561 -8.43 3.86 -5.24
C LEU A 561 -7.75 3.04 -4.13
N TYR A 562 -7.46 1.74 -4.34
CA TYR A 562 -6.59 1.01 -3.44
C TYR A 562 -5.12 1.25 -3.82
N PHE A 563 -4.49 2.14 -3.08
CA PHE A 563 -3.11 2.55 -3.37
C PHE A 563 -2.08 1.55 -2.87
N ASP A 564 -2.47 0.63 -1.99
CA ASP A 564 -1.68 -0.56 -1.61
C ASP A 564 -1.57 -1.60 -2.73
N PHE A 565 -2.39 -1.52 -3.79
CA PHE A 565 -2.24 -2.40 -4.93
C PHE A 565 -0.96 -2.09 -5.70
N ALA A 566 -0.35 -3.14 -6.24
CA ALA A 566 0.77 -3.04 -7.15
C ALA A 566 0.40 -2.17 -8.38
N TYR A 567 1.38 -1.47 -8.93
CA TYR A 567 1.18 -0.64 -10.12
C TYR A 567 0.87 -1.46 -11.37
N CYS A 568 1.49 -2.62 -11.46
CA CYS A 568 1.26 -3.55 -12.58
C CYS A 568 1.57 -5.00 -12.15
N ASN A 569 1.36 -5.94 -13.06
CA ASN A 569 1.68 -7.35 -12.86
C ASN A 569 3.17 -7.61 -13.12
N HIS A 570 4.04 -7.26 -12.20
CA HIS A 570 5.48 -7.45 -12.29
C HIS A 570 6.05 -8.06 -10.99
N HIS A 571 7.08 -8.92 -11.11
CA HIS A 571 7.62 -9.65 -9.95
C HIS A 571 8.32 -8.76 -8.92
N GLU A 572 8.93 -7.66 -9.33
CA GLU A 572 9.56 -6.69 -8.42
C GLU A 572 8.56 -5.65 -7.87
N GLU A 573 7.31 -5.61 -8.39
CA GLU A 573 6.28 -4.72 -7.88
C GLU A 573 5.90 -5.05 -6.45
N LYS A 574 5.62 -4.00 -5.68
CA LYS A 574 5.18 -4.10 -4.28
C LYS A 574 3.68 -3.85 -4.20
N GLY A 575 3.04 -4.46 -3.23
CA GLY A 575 1.61 -4.28 -3.02
C GLY A 575 0.80 -5.54 -3.28
N LEU A 576 -0.49 -5.44 -3.00
CA LEU A 576 -1.47 -6.49 -3.24
C LEU A 576 -2.03 -6.42 -4.66
N SER A 577 -2.84 -7.41 -5.06
CA SER A 577 -3.47 -7.43 -6.38
C SER A 577 -4.72 -8.30 -6.44
N TRP A 578 -5.33 -8.60 -5.28
CA TRP A 578 -6.54 -9.43 -5.23
C TRP A 578 -7.72 -8.81 -6.02
N GLY A 579 -7.78 -7.48 -6.14
CA GLY A 579 -8.79 -6.73 -6.88
C GLY A 579 -8.29 -6.10 -8.18
N GLY A 580 -7.02 -6.30 -8.57
CA GLY A 580 -6.40 -5.74 -9.76
C GLY A 580 -5.11 -4.97 -9.47
N TYR A 581 -4.80 -4.05 -10.35
CA TYR A 581 -3.66 -3.13 -10.25
C TYR A 581 -4.16 -1.71 -10.24
N THR A 582 -3.43 -0.83 -9.55
CA THR A 582 -3.75 0.60 -9.50
C THR A 582 -2.50 1.40 -9.76
N ASP A 583 -2.46 2.08 -10.89
CA ASP A 583 -1.43 3.04 -11.25
C ASP A 583 -1.97 4.48 -11.25
N GLU A 584 -1.13 5.45 -11.57
CA GLU A 584 -1.50 6.86 -11.64
C GLU A 584 -2.52 7.17 -12.74
N TYR A 585 -2.56 6.34 -13.79
CA TYR A 585 -3.52 6.52 -14.88
C TYR A 585 -4.89 5.99 -14.48
N ARG A 586 -4.97 4.86 -13.82
CA ARG A 586 -6.22 4.32 -13.30
C ARG A 586 -6.85 5.18 -12.22
N SER A 587 -6.05 5.84 -11.39
CA SER A 587 -6.57 6.80 -10.40
C SER A 587 -7.11 8.08 -11.04
N PHE A 588 -6.65 8.41 -12.26
CA PHE A 588 -7.06 9.62 -13.01
C PHE A 588 -8.06 9.33 -14.13
N ASP A 589 -7.78 8.37 -15.04
CA ASP A 589 -8.51 8.17 -16.30
C ASP A 589 -9.75 7.30 -16.15
N TRP A 590 -10.67 7.75 -15.33
CA TRP A 590 -11.98 7.14 -15.15
C TRP A 590 -13.04 8.21 -14.84
N GLN A 591 -14.33 7.84 -14.98
CA GLN A 591 -15.42 8.74 -14.68
C GLN A 591 -16.13 8.26 -13.42
N PRO A 592 -15.88 8.86 -12.24
CA PRO A 592 -16.56 8.52 -11.02
C PRO A 592 -18.09 8.69 -11.15
N ALA A 593 -18.84 7.83 -10.48
CA ALA A 593 -20.29 7.93 -10.39
C ALA A 593 -20.72 9.29 -9.82
N GLN A 594 -21.84 9.83 -10.29
CA GLN A 594 -22.31 11.16 -9.90
C GLN A 594 -23.76 11.08 -9.41
N HIS A 595 -23.96 11.44 -8.17
CA HIS A 595 -25.28 11.57 -7.54
C HIS A 595 -25.18 12.58 -6.39
N PRO A 596 -26.23 13.33 -6.03
CA PRO A 596 -26.20 14.28 -4.89
C PRO A 596 -25.75 13.67 -3.57
N ASN A 597 -26.01 12.38 -3.37
CA ASN A 597 -25.59 11.62 -2.18
C ASN A 597 -24.17 11.05 -2.27
N ILE A 598 -23.50 11.13 -3.42
CA ILE A 598 -22.06 10.82 -3.53
C ILE A 598 -21.29 12.05 -3.07
N ILE A 599 -20.82 12.00 -1.82
CA ILE A 599 -20.22 13.14 -1.14
C ILE A 599 -18.70 13.21 -1.30
N GLY A 600 -18.06 12.13 -1.78
CA GLY A 600 -16.61 12.12 -1.85
C GLY A 600 -15.96 10.90 -2.48
N MET A 601 -14.63 10.97 -2.44
CA MET A 601 -13.72 9.91 -2.83
C MET A 601 -12.61 9.74 -1.78
N ASN A 602 -12.19 8.51 -1.54
CA ASN A 602 -11.12 8.20 -0.60
C ASN A 602 -10.22 7.10 -1.17
N ALA A 603 -8.90 7.33 -1.20
CA ALA A 603 -7.95 6.27 -1.49
C ALA A 603 -7.68 5.46 -0.23
N GLN A 604 -7.43 4.15 -0.41
CA GLN A 604 -7.11 3.23 0.68
C GLN A 604 -5.65 2.83 0.60
N LEU A 605 -4.95 2.83 1.72
CA LEU A 605 -3.58 2.36 1.82
C LEU A 605 -3.49 1.32 2.94
N TRP A 606 -3.87 0.08 2.61
CA TRP A 606 -3.76 -1.05 3.51
C TRP A 606 -2.29 -1.44 3.76
N GLY A 607 -2.00 -1.94 4.94
CA GLY A 607 -0.65 -2.02 5.48
C GLY A 607 0.03 -3.38 5.42
N GLU A 608 -0.61 -4.45 4.97
CA GLU A 608 -0.14 -5.84 5.11
C GLU A 608 1.26 -6.07 4.55
N VAL A 609 1.56 -5.47 3.40
CA VAL A 609 2.84 -5.63 2.70
C VAL A 609 3.69 -4.35 2.67
N ILE A 610 3.27 -3.28 3.34
CA ILE A 610 3.96 -1.99 3.36
C ILE A 610 4.74 -1.85 4.66
N ARG A 611 6.02 -2.20 4.65
CA ARG A 611 6.86 -2.40 5.83
C ARG A 611 7.79 -1.24 6.17
N SER A 612 7.65 -0.12 5.47
CA SER A 612 8.41 1.11 5.76
C SER A 612 7.67 2.33 5.26
N PHE A 613 7.94 3.48 5.87
CA PHE A 613 7.37 4.74 5.40
C PHE A 613 7.84 5.12 3.98
N SER A 614 9.03 4.70 3.59
CA SER A 614 9.52 4.85 2.21
C SER A 614 8.66 4.06 1.21
N GLN A 615 8.13 2.90 1.60
CA GLN A 615 7.16 2.16 0.78
C GLN A 615 5.78 2.83 0.77
N VAL A 616 5.35 3.47 1.88
CA VAL A 616 4.14 4.31 1.90
C VAL A 616 4.23 5.40 0.82
N GLU A 617 5.33 6.14 0.78
CA GLU A 617 5.55 7.17 -0.26
C GLU A 617 5.58 6.56 -1.66
N TRP A 618 6.26 5.45 -1.84
CA TRP A 618 6.35 4.75 -3.11
C TRP A 618 4.96 4.29 -3.61
N GLN A 619 4.07 3.85 -2.72
CA GLN A 619 2.70 3.46 -3.08
C GLN A 619 1.79 4.66 -3.35
N ILE A 620 1.97 5.75 -2.63
CA ILE A 620 1.14 6.95 -2.80
C ILE A 620 1.51 7.71 -4.09
N TYR A 621 2.81 7.88 -4.36
CA TYR A 621 3.26 8.67 -5.50
C TYR A 621 3.62 7.80 -6.71
N PRO A 622 3.07 8.10 -7.90
CA PRO A 622 2.26 9.26 -8.29
C PRO A 622 0.74 9.10 -8.23
N LYS A 623 0.16 7.99 -7.76
CA LYS A 623 -1.29 7.71 -7.76
C LYS A 623 -2.13 8.85 -7.15
N ILE A 624 -1.60 9.51 -6.13
CA ILE A 624 -2.31 10.57 -5.39
C ILE A 624 -2.72 11.76 -6.27
N TYR A 625 -1.96 12.03 -7.34
CA TYR A 625 -2.26 13.13 -8.26
C TYR A 625 -3.59 12.91 -8.99
N GLY A 626 -3.88 11.67 -9.39
CA GLY A 626 -5.15 11.30 -9.99
C GLY A 626 -6.33 11.48 -9.04
N LEU A 627 -6.20 11.01 -7.80
CA LEU A 627 -7.20 11.23 -6.77
C LEU A 627 -7.44 12.72 -6.52
N ALA A 628 -6.38 13.51 -6.33
CA ALA A 628 -6.48 14.93 -6.03
C ALA A 628 -7.24 15.68 -7.13
N GLU A 629 -6.92 15.43 -8.39
CA GLU A 629 -7.63 16.03 -9.52
C GLU A 629 -9.10 15.60 -9.56
N ARG A 630 -9.38 14.27 -9.46
CA ARG A 630 -10.76 13.76 -9.56
C ARG A 630 -11.65 14.10 -8.37
N ALA A 631 -11.08 14.20 -7.18
CA ALA A 631 -11.84 14.56 -5.99
C ALA A 631 -12.14 16.08 -5.93
N TRP A 632 -11.27 16.92 -6.49
CA TRP A 632 -11.49 18.35 -6.62
C TRP A 632 -12.32 18.69 -7.85
N ASN A 633 -12.01 18.08 -9.00
CA ASN A 633 -12.64 18.25 -10.30
C ASN A 633 -13.25 16.92 -10.77
N ASN A 634 -14.43 16.58 -10.29
CA ASN A 634 -15.10 15.32 -10.64
C ASN A 634 -15.28 15.14 -12.17
N ARG A 635 -15.37 16.26 -12.91
CA ARG A 635 -15.39 16.33 -14.37
C ARG A 635 -14.17 17.08 -14.90
N SER A 636 -12.97 16.65 -14.53
CA SER A 636 -11.73 17.26 -15.03
C SER A 636 -11.72 17.32 -16.55
N SER A 637 -11.27 18.44 -17.08
CA SER A 637 -11.06 18.65 -18.52
C SER A 637 -9.64 18.31 -18.97
N LEU A 638 -8.75 17.94 -18.05
CA LEU A 638 -7.41 17.48 -18.39
C LEU A 638 -7.48 16.27 -19.30
N THR A 639 -6.74 16.29 -20.38
CA THR A 639 -6.43 15.10 -21.16
C THR A 639 -5.40 14.24 -20.42
N LEU A 640 -5.32 12.96 -20.75
CA LEU A 640 -4.32 12.08 -20.15
C LEU A 640 -2.89 12.54 -20.48
N SER A 641 -2.66 13.10 -21.66
CA SER A 641 -1.34 13.65 -22.04
C SER A 641 -0.95 14.86 -21.19
N GLU A 642 -1.89 15.80 -20.96
CA GLU A 642 -1.66 16.95 -20.08
C GLU A 642 -1.41 16.51 -18.64
N TYR A 643 -2.20 15.55 -18.13
CA TYR A 643 -1.99 14.96 -16.82
C TYR A 643 -0.60 14.31 -16.70
N ASN A 644 -0.21 13.51 -17.69
CA ASN A 644 1.10 12.87 -17.75
C ASN A 644 2.23 13.91 -17.72
N HIS A 645 2.09 15.00 -18.49
CA HIS A 645 3.03 16.11 -18.47
C HIS A 645 3.16 16.73 -17.08
N LEU A 646 2.03 17.07 -16.43
CA LEU A 646 2.02 17.64 -15.09
C LEU A 646 2.71 16.73 -14.08
N VAL A 647 2.38 15.44 -14.08
CA VAL A 647 2.97 14.46 -13.16
C VAL A 647 4.48 14.36 -13.32
N TYR A 648 4.95 14.14 -14.55
CA TYR A 648 6.35 13.78 -14.80
C TYR A 648 7.28 14.96 -15.09
N LYS A 649 6.75 16.11 -15.47
CA LYS A 649 7.58 17.31 -15.72
C LYS A 649 7.52 18.34 -14.61
N GLU A 650 6.39 18.40 -13.88
CA GLU A 650 6.21 19.43 -12.87
C GLU A 650 6.29 18.84 -11.44
N PHE A 651 5.46 17.85 -11.08
CA PHE A 651 5.31 17.44 -9.70
C PHE A 651 6.36 16.43 -9.21
N LEU A 652 6.68 15.38 -9.98
CA LEU A 652 7.69 14.41 -9.55
C LEU A 652 9.11 15.01 -9.45
N PRO A 653 9.56 15.94 -10.31
CA PRO A 653 10.83 16.62 -10.09
C PRO A 653 10.89 17.40 -8.76
N GLN A 654 9.82 18.10 -8.39
CA GLN A 654 9.73 18.82 -7.12
C GLN A 654 9.72 17.83 -5.94
N LEU A 655 9.00 16.73 -6.08
CA LEU A 655 8.96 15.66 -5.07
C LEU A 655 10.34 15.04 -4.86
N ALA A 656 11.05 14.69 -5.94
CA ALA A 656 12.42 14.17 -5.91
C ALA A 656 13.38 15.14 -5.23
N ALA A 657 13.31 16.44 -5.56
CA ALA A 657 14.11 17.48 -4.93
C ALA A 657 13.85 17.60 -3.41
N SER A 658 12.65 17.24 -2.94
CA SER A 658 12.31 17.21 -1.52
C SER A 658 12.80 15.94 -0.78
N GLY A 659 13.48 15.01 -1.49
CA GLY A 659 14.00 13.76 -0.93
C GLY A 659 12.94 12.70 -0.63
N ARG A 660 11.75 12.80 -1.21
CA ARG A 660 10.67 11.82 -1.05
C ARG A 660 10.82 10.65 -2.03
N ASN A 661 10.26 9.50 -1.66
CA ASN A 661 10.24 8.34 -2.53
C ASN A 661 9.01 8.36 -3.44
N PHE A 662 9.10 7.70 -4.59
CA PHE A 662 8.01 7.56 -5.57
C PHE A 662 8.29 6.37 -6.48
N HIS A 663 7.23 5.83 -7.08
CA HIS A 663 7.31 4.80 -8.09
C HIS A 663 7.70 5.37 -9.45
N ILE A 664 8.44 4.58 -10.22
CA ILE A 664 8.77 4.83 -11.62
C ILE A 664 8.31 3.61 -12.42
N GLN A 665 7.45 3.82 -13.39
CA GLN A 665 7.00 2.75 -14.27
C GLN A 665 8.15 2.18 -15.11
N GLN A 666 8.20 0.84 -15.19
CA GLN A 666 9.12 0.15 -16.09
C GLN A 666 8.72 0.33 -17.56
N PRO A 667 9.67 0.20 -18.49
CA PRO A 667 9.38 0.24 -19.91
C PRO A 667 8.73 -1.06 -20.39
N GLY A 668 8.03 -1.03 -21.51
CA GLY A 668 7.66 -2.21 -22.29
C GLY A 668 8.72 -2.56 -23.30
N ILE A 669 8.86 -3.87 -23.60
CA ILE A 669 9.72 -4.40 -24.66
C ILE A 669 8.87 -5.31 -25.53
N ARG A 670 8.99 -5.21 -26.84
CA ARG A 670 8.36 -6.18 -27.76
C ARG A 670 9.27 -6.47 -28.94
N GLN A 671 9.15 -7.67 -29.46
CA GLN A 671 9.67 -8.02 -30.77
C GLN A 671 8.74 -7.46 -31.85
N VAL A 672 9.29 -6.80 -32.85
CA VAL A 672 8.51 -6.25 -33.96
C VAL A 672 8.79 -7.03 -35.23
N ALA A 673 7.71 -7.32 -35.96
CA ALA A 673 7.83 -7.87 -37.32
C ALA A 673 8.39 -6.78 -38.23
N THR A 674 9.35 -7.13 -39.09
CA THR A 674 9.81 -6.23 -40.11
C THR A 674 9.09 -6.48 -41.44
N GLU A 675 8.53 -5.44 -42.04
CA GLU A 675 8.00 -5.47 -43.39
C GLU A 675 9.12 -5.38 -44.45
N ASN A 676 10.35 -5.14 -44.01
CA ASN A 676 11.50 -5.00 -44.90
C ASN A 676 12.02 -6.38 -45.31
N GLU A 677 11.76 -6.79 -46.55
CA GLU A 677 12.21 -8.09 -47.11
C GLU A 677 13.72 -8.31 -46.98
N GLN A 678 14.55 -7.24 -47.02
CA GLN A 678 16.00 -7.35 -46.82
C GLN A 678 16.41 -7.70 -45.38
N LEU A 679 15.67 -7.22 -44.37
CA LEU A 679 15.89 -7.58 -42.97
C LEU A 679 15.29 -8.96 -42.61
N GLN A 680 14.23 -9.39 -43.33
CA GLN A 680 13.67 -10.74 -43.21
C GLN A 680 14.61 -11.83 -43.73
N LEU A 681 15.49 -11.51 -44.70
CA LEU A 681 16.46 -12.45 -45.29
C LEU A 681 17.65 -12.70 -44.36
N ASP A 682 17.96 -11.80 -43.45
CA ASP A 682 19.03 -11.96 -42.48
C ASP A 682 18.48 -12.49 -41.16
N LYS A 683 18.32 -13.81 -41.07
CA LYS A 683 17.91 -14.50 -39.84
C LYS A 683 18.91 -14.34 -38.66
N SER A 684 19.96 -13.56 -38.83
CA SER A 684 20.97 -13.31 -37.79
C SER A 684 20.55 -12.25 -36.76
N HIS A 685 19.49 -11.47 -36.99
CA HIS A 685 19.01 -10.43 -36.12
C HIS A 685 17.49 -10.44 -35.97
N VAL A 686 17.01 -9.98 -34.83
CA VAL A 686 15.61 -9.64 -34.53
C VAL A 686 15.48 -8.17 -34.21
N LEU A 687 14.33 -7.57 -34.52
CA LEU A 687 14.04 -6.19 -34.17
C LEU A 687 13.29 -6.13 -32.87
N ILE A 688 13.74 -5.28 -31.97
CA ILE A 688 13.07 -4.96 -30.71
C ILE A 688 12.65 -3.48 -30.67
N GLU A 689 11.48 -3.25 -30.14
CA GLU A 689 10.97 -1.93 -29.83
C GLU A 689 10.76 -1.82 -28.33
N MET A 690 11.12 -0.66 -27.77
CA MET A 690 10.88 -0.34 -26.37
C MET A 690 10.11 0.96 -26.27
N ASN A 691 9.23 1.05 -25.28
CA ASN A 691 8.47 2.27 -25.04
C ASN A 691 8.26 2.48 -23.53
N LYS A 692 7.82 3.67 -23.15
CA LYS A 692 7.45 4.03 -21.79
C LYS A 692 6.27 5.00 -21.81
N VAL A 693 5.39 4.88 -20.83
CA VAL A 693 4.22 5.76 -20.71
C VAL A 693 4.63 7.14 -20.18
N MET A 694 5.53 7.17 -19.22
CA MET A 694 5.97 8.36 -18.53
C MET A 694 6.71 9.35 -19.45
N GLU A 695 6.45 10.63 -19.27
CA GLU A 695 7.17 11.69 -19.98
C GLU A 695 8.53 11.98 -19.32
N GLY A 696 9.61 11.95 -20.10
CA GLY A 696 10.99 12.11 -19.59
C GLY A 696 11.66 10.80 -19.22
N GLY A 697 12.89 10.88 -18.70
CA GLY A 697 13.73 9.73 -18.43
C GLY A 697 14.28 9.05 -19.69
N GLU A 698 15.21 8.13 -19.49
CA GLU A 698 15.87 7.36 -20.54
C GLU A 698 15.60 5.87 -20.36
N ILE A 699 15.31 5.16 -21.44
CA ILE A 699 15.25 3.69 -21.40
C ILE A 699 16.68 3.17 -21.58
N TRP A 700 17.10 2.31 -20.68
CA TRP A 700 18.34 1.56 -20.74
C TRP A 700 18.03 0.08 -20.91
N TYR A 701 18.80 -0.61 -21.73
CA TYR A 701 18.60 -2.04 -21.97
C TYR A 701 19.94 -2.79 -21.99
N CYS A 702 19.89 -4.09 -21.71
CA CYS A 702 21.00 -5.01 -21.93
C CYS A 702 20.52 -6.30 -22.58
N LEU A 703 21.41 -6.98 -23.25
CA LEU A 703 21.20 -8.27 -23.90
C LEU A 703 21.86 -9.35 -23.05
N ASP A 704 21.10 -10.37 -22.71
CA ASP A 704 21.54 -11.38 -21.75
C ASP A 704 22.05 -10.73 -20.46
N ASP A 705 23.28 -10.96 -20.03
CA ASP A 705 23.92 -10.31 -18.88
C ASP A 705 25.06 -9.35 -19.31
N GLY A 706 24.93 -8.73 -20.48
CA GLY A 706 25.89 -7.78 -21.03
C GLY A 706 25.80 -6.38 -20.42
N ASP A 707 26.52 -5.44 -21.04
CA ASP A 707 26.54 -4.04 -20.60
C ASP A 707 25.21 -3.33 -20.89
N TRP A 708 24.81 -2.42 -20.00
CA TRP A 708 23.64 -1.57 -20.19
C TRP A 708 23.90 -0.46 -21.22
N MET A 709 22.97 -0.31 -22.17
CA MET A 709 23.01 0.63 -23.30
C MET A 709 21.77 1.52 -23.31
N VAL A 710 21.89 2.76 -23.77
CA VAL A 710 20.74 3.66 -23.93
C VAL A 710 19.96 3.28 -25.18
N TYR A 711 18.65 3.12 -25.04
CA TYR A 711 17.73 2.89 -26.15
C TYR A 711 17.27 4.20 -26.78
N ASN A 712 17.41 4.32 -28.09
CA ASN A 712 17.03 5.53 -28.82
C ASN A 712 15.95 5.28 -29.88
N THR A 713 15.91 4.10 -30.46
CA THR A 713 14.98 3.74 -31.55
C THR A 713 14.91 2.21 -31.69
N THR A 714 13.93 1.71 -32.42
CA THR A 714 13.85 0.29 -32.80
C THR A 714 15.22 -0.24 -33.21
N THR A 715 15.66 -1.30 -32.54
CA THR A 715 17.04 -1.76 -32.57
C THR A 715 17.11 -3.19 -33.09
N ALA A 716 18.03 -3.46 -34.00
CA ALA A 716 18.35 -4.82 -34.43
C ALA A 716 19.33 -5.46 -33.44
N ILE A 717 18.96 -6.58 -32.85
CA ILE A 717 19.78 -7.35 -31.90
C ILE A 717 20.10 -8.73 -32.48
N PRO A 718 21.21 -9.37 -32.05
CA PRO A 718 21.55 -10.71 -32.54
C PRO A 718 20.42 -11.71 -32.23
N ALA A 719 20.03 -12.52 -33.21
CA ALA A 719 18.98 -13.55 -33.07
C ALA A 719 19.31 -14.64 -32.04
N LYS A 720 20.59 -14.78 -31.63
CA LYS A 720 21.02 -15.70 -30.58
C LYS A 720 20.82 -15.15 -29.16
N THR A 721 20.39 -13.89 -29.01
CA THR A 721 20.07 -13.29 -27.72
C THR A 721 18.92 -14.05 -27.07
N GLN A 722 19.08 -14.46 -25.84
CA GLN A 722 18.05 -15.19 -25.08
C GLN A 722 17.12 -14.25 -24.35
N ILE A 723 17.65 -13.19 -23.73
CA ILE A 723 16.92 -12.28 -22.87
C ILE A 723 17.25 -10.83 -23.23
N VAL A 724 16.25 -10.00 -23.34
CA VAL A 724 16.38 -8.54 -23.34
C VAL A 724 15.84 -8.01 -22.04
N LYS A 725 16.65 -7.22 -21.33
CA LYS A 725 16.25 -6.55 -20.08
C LYS A 725 16.21 -5.05 -20.34
N ALA A 726 15.23 -4.35 -19.78
CA ALA A 726 15.17 -2.90 -19.88
C ALA A 726 14.66 -2.26 -18.59
N LYS A 727 15.12 -1.02 -18.34
CA LYS A 727 14.69 -0.18 -17.21
C LYS A 727 14.66 1.28 -17.63
N VAL A 728 13.95 2.10 -16.88
CA VAL A 728 13.93 3.56 -17.04
C VAL A 728 14.84 4.20 -15.98
N HIS A 729 15.68 5.12 -16.41
CA HIS A 729 16.41 6.03 -15.53
C HIS A 729 15.70 7.39 -15.52
N TYR A 730 15.26 7.82 -14.34
CA TYR A 730 14.56 9.09 -14.18
C TYR A 730 14.86 9.73 -12.83
N LEU A 731 15.26 11.01 -12.83
CA LEU A 731 15.57 11.80 -11.62
C LEU A 731 16.55 11.10 -10.65
N GLY A 732 17.55 10.38 -11.20
CA GLY A 732 18.57 9.69 -10.42
C GLY A 732 18.09 8.37 -9.77
N LYS A 733 16.93 7.89 -10.16
CA LYS A 733 16.38 6.58 -9.76
C LYS A 733 16.17 5.68 -10.97
N GLU A 734 16.00 4.39 -10.70
CA GLU A 734 15.72 3.36 -11.69
C GLU A 734 14.35 2.74 -11.46
N SER A 735 13.66 2.37 -12.54
CA SER A 735 12.47 1.53 -12.47
C SER A 735 12.82 0.07 -12.17
N ASN A 736 11.81 -0.74 -11.93
CA ASN A 736 11.92 -2.20 -12.02
C ASN A 736 12.38 -2.62 -13.42
N ILE A 737 12.94 -3.84 -13.54
CA ILE A 737 13.50 -4.34 -14.81
C ILE A 737 12.43 -5.13 -15.56
N THR A 738 12.12 -4.71 -16.78
CA THR A 738 11.31 -5.48 -17.74
C THR A 738 12.16 -6.53 -18.44
N TRP A 739 11.59 -7.71 -18.68
CA TRP A 739 12.24 -8.87 -19.26
C TRP A 739 11.49 -9.32 -20.51
N LEU A 740 12.21 -9.58 -21.60
CA LEU A 740 11.68 -10.23 -22.80
C LEU A 740 12.57 -11.42 -23.14
N TRP A 741 12.00 -12.63 -23.09
CA TRP A 741 12.66 -13.87 -23.53
C TRP A 741 12.39 -14.06 -25.01
N LEU A 742 13.45 -14.23 -25.81
CA LEU A 742 13.40 -14.34 -27.28
C LEU A 742 13.41 -15.78 -27.79
N GLU A 743 13.64 -16.76 -26.94
CA GLU A 743 13.58 -18.17 -27.37
C GLU A 743 12.16 -18.72 -27.36
N ASP A 744 11.87 -19.58 -28.36
CA ASP A 744 10.77 -20.51 -28.65
C ASP A 744 9.70 -20.82 -27.56
N ALA A 745 9.78 -20.20 -26.41
CA ALA A 745 8.97 -20.50 -25.24
C ALA A 745 7.52 -20.02 -25.35
N TYR A 746 7.16 -19.24 -26.34
CA TYR A 746 5.78 -18.81 -26.56
C TYR A 746 5.30 -19.17 -27.97
N GLU A 747 5.28 -20.44 -28.33
CA GLU A 747 4.14 -20.92 -29.07
C GLU A 747 2.92 -20.64 -28.17
N ILE A 748 2.32 -19.48 -28.34
CA ILE A 748 0.95 -19.24 -27.89
C ILE A 748 0.15 -20.33 -28.57
N ASP A 749 -0.26 -21.30 -27.79
CA ASP A 749 -1.16 -22.37 -28.25
C ASP A 749 -2.45 -21.66 -28.71
N SER A 750 -2.49 -21.35 -30.02
CA SER A 750 -3.64 -20.72 -30.68
C SER A 750 -4.90 -21.57 -30.56
N GLU A 751 -4.77 -22.83 -30.11
CA GLU A 751 -5.88 -23.74 -29.85
C GLU A 751 -6.53 -23.49 -28.46
N ALA A 752 -5.82 -22.87 -27.48
CA ALA A 752 -6.42 -22.58 -26.17
C ALA A 752 -7.38 -21.36 -26.19
N THR A 753 -7.29 -20.51 -27.20
CA THR A 753 -8.15 -19.31 -27.33
C THR A 753 -9.53 -19.61 -27.90
N GLU A 754 -9.73 -20.73 -28.61
CA GLU A 754 -11.05 -21.11 -29.13
C GLU A 754 -11.89 -21.94 -28.13
N ALA A 755 -11.26 -22.60 -27.15
CA ALA A 755 -11.99 -23.44 -26.20
C ALA A 755 -12.69 -22.68 -25.07
N ASN A 756 -12.36 -21.41 -24.82
CA ASN A 756 -12.92 -20.62 -23.70
C ASN A 756 -13.94 -19.53 -24.12
N ALA A 757 -14.34 -19.47 -25.40
CA ALA A 757 -15.38 -18.54 -25.86
C ALA A 757 -16.82 -18.98 -25.51
N GLY A 758 -16.99 -20.06 -24.76
CA GLY A 758 -18.29 -20.71 -24.54
C GLY A 758 -18.77 -20.81 -23.09
N ALA A 759 -18.08 -20.23 -22.10
CA ALA A 759 -18.54 -20.27 -20.71
C ALA A 759 -18.95 -18.87 -20.24
N THR A 760 -20.19 -18.54 -20.50
CA THR A 760 -20.96 -17.51 -19.77
C THR A 760 -21.25 -18.03 -18.37
N PHE A 761 -20.73 -17.36 -17.33
CA PHE A 761 -21.40 -17.15 -16.04
C PHE A 761 -20.75 -15.97 -15.32
#